data_501727077c1460cd679bbd009edd5183
#
_entry.id   501727077c1460cd679bbd009edd5183
#
_cell.length_a   1.000
_cell.length_b   1.000
_cell.length_c   1.000
_cell.angle_alpha   90.00
_cell.angle_beta   90.00
_cell.angle_gamma   90.00
#
_symmetry.space_group_name_H-M   'P 1'
#
loop_
_entity.id
_entity.type
_entity.pdbx_description
1 polymer ?
#
loop_
_entity_poly.entity_id
_entity_poly.type
_entity_poly.pdbx_seq_one_letter_code
_entity_poly.pdbx_strand_id
1 'polypeptide(L)'
;MNNNQLMTRAADNIRILAASMVERAKSGHPGGAMGGADFVNVLFSEFLIFDPDAPTWSGRDRFFMDPGHMSPMLYAQLALLGRYSMEELQQFRQWGSPTPGHPEVDVLRGVENTSGPLGQGHTFAVGAAIAAKFLAHRLGWVMSQTIYAYISDGGIQEEISQGAGRIAGHLGLDNLIMYYDANNVQLSTTVEEVDSEDVAAKYKAWGWHVIEIDGCCPEAIRKALREAKATVGQPTLIIGKTIMGRGALGPNGENYENRVNTHGQPLSAAGASIEATIKNLGGDPEAPFQIFPDVQELYAARLQELRELAKARKQEEKTWREENPDRASKLDRWFAGEAPAVDWKSIEQKPNQATRAASATVLSALAEQVENMIVASADLSNSDKTDGFLKKTRALARGDFGGAFLQPGVAELTMACLCIGMALHGGVIAACGTFFVFSDYMKPAIRMAALMELPVKFVWSHDAFRVGEDGPTHEPVEQEAQIRLMEKLQNHHGADSVRVLRPSDVEETTIAWRMAMENTHTPTALILSRQNINDLPAPEGKSRKEAAEAATRGGYIVLRDENPEVVLIANGSEVSTLVEGAALLRKDGIRLQIVAVPSEGLFRRQSQDYQNEVLPRGIRRFGLTAGLPVTLQGLVGDNGAIWGLSSFGFSAPYKVLDEKLGFTPDHVYKEVKALLSK
;
A
#
# COMPACT_ATOMS: atom_id res chain seq x y z
N MET A 1 -35.88 -3.27 14.39
CA MET A 1 -34.75 -2.70 15.18
C MET A 1 -34.64 -3.48 16.48
N ASN A 2 -33.45 -3.89 16.81
CA ASN A 2 -33.15 -4.57 18.05
C ASN A 2 -33.32 -3.61 19.24
N ASN A 3 -33.73 -4.11 20.40
CA ASN A 3 -33.87 -3.24 21.57
C ASN A 3 -32.48 -2.85 22.12
N ASN A 4 -32.39 -1.67 22.73
CA ASN A 4 -31.10 -1.14 23.20
C ASN A 4 -30.46 -2.00 24.28
N GLN A 5 -31.24 -2.70 25.11
CA GLN A 5 -30.72 -3.59 26.15
C GLN A 5 -29.97 -4.80 25.53
N LEU A 6 -30.53 -5.42 24.49
CA LEU A 6 -29.87 -6.50 23.77
C LEU A 6 -28.60 -6.00 23.07
N MET A 7 -28.61 -4.78 22.51
CA MET A 7 -27.44 -4.20 21.87
C MET A 7 -26.29 -3.93 22.87
N THR A 8 -26.62 -3.40 24.07
CA THR A 8 -25.62 -3.24 25.14
C THR A 8 -25.06 -4.59 25.56
N ARG A 9 -25.91 -5.60 25.72
CA ARG A 9 -25.50 -6.96 26.08
C ARG A 9 -24.58 -7.59 25.04
N ALA A 10 -24.84 -7.38 23.74
CA ALA A 10 -23.96 -7.83 22.68
C ALA A 10 -22.60 -7.11 22.70
N ALA A 11 -22.58 -5.81 22.96
CA ALA A 11 -21.34 -5.07 23.15
C ALA A 11 -20.56 -5.55 24.40
N ASP A 12 -21.25 -5.90 25.50
CA ASP A 12 -20.62 -6.47 26.68
C ASP A 12 -20.01 -7.85 26.41
N ASN A 13 -20.65 -8.66 25.56
CA ASN A 13 -20.06 -9.92 25.11
C ASN A 13 -18.74 -9.70 24.31
N ILE A 14 -18.71 -8.69 23.43
CA ILE A 14 -17.48 -8.30 22.72
C ILE A 14 -16.39 -7.87 23.71
N ARG A 15 -16.73 -7.04 24.73
CA ARG A 15 -15.82 -6.60 25.78
C ARG A 15 -15.20 -7.78 26.54
N ILE A 16 -16.03 -8.73 26.95
CA ILE A 16 -15.57 -9.92 27.66
C ILE A 16 -14.60 -10.73 26.81
N LEU A 17 -14.95 -11.03 25.55
CA LEU A 17 -14.10 -11.78 24.64
C LEU A 17 -12.79 -11.05 24.40
N ALA A 18 -12.83 -9.74 24.13
CA ALA A 18 -11.64 -8.91 23.87
C ALA A 18 -10.70 -8.87 25.09
N ALA A 19 -11.22 -8.58 26.26
CA ALA A 19 -10.43 -8.56 27.50
C ALA A 19 -9.84 -9.94 27.82
N SER A 20 -10.60 -11.02 27.62
CA SER A 20 -10.18 -12.40 27.89
C SER A 20 -9.09 -12.89 26.93
N MET A 21 -9.15 -12.51 25.65
CA MET A 21 -8.06 -12.76 24.68
C MET A 21 -6.74 -12.15 25.16
N VAL A 22 -6.76 -10.87 25.53
CA VAL A 22 -5.59 -10.14 26.02
C VAL A 22 -5.07 -10.73 27.32
N GLU A 23 -5.97 -11.04 28.26
CA GLU A 23 -5.62 -11.63 29.55
C GLU A 23 -4.94 -12.99 29.39
N ARG A 24 -5.50 -13.85 28.52
CA ARG A 24 -4.94 -15.19 28.24
C ARG A 24 -3.58 -15.11 27.55
N ALA A 25 -3.41 -14.19 26.58
CA ALA A 25 -2.17 -13.99 25.87
C ALA A 25 -1.09 -13.28 26.72
N LYS A 26 -1.45 -12.72 27.89
CA LYS A 26 -0.60 -11.88 28.73
C LYS A 26 -0.01 -10.69 27.97
N SER A 27 -0.64 -10.28 26.88
CA SER A 27 -0.15 -9.24 25.97
C SER A 27 -1.29 -8.71 25.09
N GLY A 28 -1.39 -7.40 24.91
CA GLY A 28 -2.37 -6.78 24.04
C GLY A 28 -2.98 -5.51 24.63
N HIS A 29 -4.02 -5.00 23.97
CA HIS A 29 -4.63 -3.69 24.26
C HIS A 29 -6.15 -3.88 24.53
N PRO A 30 -6.57 -4.08 25.77
CA PRO A 30 -7.98 -4.33 26.06
C PRO A 30 -8.81 -3.04 26.11
N GLY A 31 -8.24 -1.91 26.54
CA GLY A 31 -9.00 -0.72 26.91
C GLY A 31 -9.81 -0.12 25.76
N GLY A 32 -9.16 0.22 24.64
CA GLY A 32 -9.84 0.71 23.45
C GLY A 32 -10.78 -0.32 22.84
N ALA A 33 -10.36 -1.60 22.82
CA ALA A 33 -11.20 -2.70 22.34
C ALA A 33 -12.53 -2.84 23.12
N MET A 34 -12.50 -2.56 24.42
CA MET A 34 -13.72 -2.52 25.26
C MET A 34 -14.54 -1.24 25.00
N GLY A 35 -13.87 -0.09 24.77
CA GLY A 35 -14.54 1.19 24.51
C GLY A 35 -15.35 1.21 23.22
N GLY A 36 -14.79 0.70 22.13
CA GLY A 36 -15.40 0.72 20.81
C GLY A 36 -16.47 -0.32 20.53
N ALA A 37 -16.72 -1.25 21.47
CA ALA A 37 -17.59 -2.40 21.27
C ALA A 37 -19.03 -2.05 20.85
N ASP A 38 -19.59 -0.93 21.34
CA ASP A 38 -20.95 -0.51 20.98
C ASP A 38 -21.08 -0.14 19.51
N PHE A 39 -20.11 0.62 18.99
CA PHE A 39 -20.14 1.05 17.58
C PHE A 39 -20.04 -0.14 16.63
N VAL A 40 -19.03 -1.01 16.83
CA VAL A 40 -18.85 -2.16 15.93
C VAL A 40 -20.02 -3.11 16.00
N ASN A 41 -20.60 -3.34 17.19
CA ASN A 41 -21.79 -4.14 17.34
C ASN A 41 -22.97 -3.59 16.53
N VAL A 42 -23.28 -2.28 16.65
CA VAL A 42 -24.38 -1.65 15.90
C VAL A 42 -24.10 -1.68 14.40
N LEU A 43 -22.87 -1.37 13.98
CA LEU A 43 -22.49 -1.36 12.56
C LEU A 43 -22.69 -2.74 11.93
N PHE A 44 -22.16 -3.80 12.53
CA PHE A 44 -22.19 -5.14 11.94
C PHE A 44 -23.56 -5.80 12.06
N SER A 45 -24.27 -5.57 13.16
CA SER A 45 -25.58 -6.19 13.39
C SER A 45 -26.74 -5.52 12.65
N GLU A 46 -26.57 -4.24 12.17
CA GLU A 46 -27.71 -3.51 11.57
C GLU A 46 -27.39 -2.77 10.25
N PHE A 47 -26.15 -2.43 9.94
CA PHE A 47 -25.82 -1.53 8.83
C PHE A 47 -24.92 -2.14 7.75
N LEU A 48 -23.81 -2.78 8.14
CA LEU A 48 -22.82 -3.30 7.19
C LEU A 48 -23.44 -4.40 6.32
N ILE A 49 -23.35 -4.26 5.01
CA ILE A 49 -23.91 -5.20 4.04
C ILE A 49 -22.80 -6.02 3.41
N PHE A 50 -22.87 -7.34 3.58
CA PHE A 50 -21.99 -8.31 2.97
C PHE A 50 -22.72 -9.63 2.72
N ASP A 51 -22.14 -10.52 1.94
CA ASP A 51 -22.67 -11.87 1.78
C ASP A 51 -21.98 -12.82 2.78
N PRO A 52 -22.71 -13.41 3.73
CA PRO A 52 -22.13 -14.37 4.67
C PRO A 52 -21.50 -15.58 4.00
N ASP A 53 -22.03 -16.02 2.87
CA ASP A 53 -21.65 -17.25 2.18
C ASP A 53 -20.63 -16.98 1.03
N ALA A 54 -20.45 -15.70 0.64
CA ALA A 54 -19.48 -15.25 -0.37
C ALA A 54 -18.74 -13.98 0.08
N PRO A 55 -17.81 -14.07 1.03
CA PRO A 55 -17.16 -12.90 1.65
C PRO A 55 -16.37 -12.03 0.66
N THR A 56 -15.98 -12.57 -0.49
CA THR A 56 -15.29 -11.83 -1.56
C THR A 56 -16.24 -11.15 -2.56
N TRP A 57 -17.56 -11.21 -2.34
CA TRP A 57 -18.52 -10.56 -3.23
C TRP A 57 -18.17 -9.08 -3.45
N SER A 58 -18.03 -8.69 -4.72
CA SER A 58 -17.58 -7.34 -5.10
C SER A 58 -18.53 -6.23 -4.65
N GLY A 59 -19.84 -6.52 -4.53
CA GLY A 59 -20.88 -5.59 -4.11
C GLY A 59 -21.01 -5.36 -2.60
N ARG A 60 -20.15 -5.95 -1.76
CA ARG A 60 -20.20 -5.78 -0.30
C ARG A 60 -19.75 -4.40 0.13
N ASP A 61 -20.28 -3.90 1.26
CA ASP A 61 -19.69 -2.79 2.01
C ASP A 61 -18.32 -3.21 2.59
N ARG A 62 -17.47 -2.26 2.92
CA ARG A 62 -16.12 -2.50 3.45
C ARG A 62 -15.92 -1.84 4.79
N PHE A 63 -15.26 -2.52 5.70
CA PHE A 63 -14.88 -1.97 7.01
C PHE A 63 -13.37 -2.00 7.18
N PHE A 64 -12.77 -0.82 7.26
CA PHE A 64 -11.33 -0.64 7.47
C PHE A 64 -11.05 -0.26 8.91
N MET A 65 -10.09 -0.94 9.53
CA MET A 65 -9.68 -0.68 10.90
C MET A 65 -8.30 -0.02 10.92
N ASP A 66 -8.22 1.21 11.44
CA ASP A 66 -6.96 1.93 11.60
C ASP A 66 -6.22 1.52 12.87
N PRO A 67 -6.83 1.54 14.09
CA PRO A 67 -6.13 1.19 15.31
C PRO A 67 -5.93 -0.33 15.44
N GLY A 68 -4.93 -0.86 14.74
CA GLY A 68 -4.65 -2.30 14.70
C GLY A 68 -4.45 -2.94 16.08
N HIS A 69 -4.00 -2.16 17.07
CA HIS A 69 -3.89 -2.61 18.45
C HIS A 69 -5.24 -2.99 19.08
N MET A 70 -6.37 -2.49 18.55
CA MET A 70 -7.72 -2.86 18.97
C MET A 70 -8.23 -4.13 18.27
N SER A 71 -7.34 -4.94 17.69
CA SER A 71 -7.64 -6.22 17.04
C SER A 71 -8.55 -7.15 17.86
N PRO A 72 -8.46 -7.24 19.22
CA PRO A 72 -9.35 -8.06 20.00
C PRO A 72 -10.84 -7.70 19.83
N MET A 73 -11.17 -6.44 19.64
CA MET A 73 -12.54 -5.99 19.33
C MET A 73 -13.02 -6.55 18.00
N LEU A 74 -12.18 -6.42 16.95
CA LEU A 74 -12.52 -6.90 15.61
C LEU A 74 -12.71 -8.43 15.61
N TYR A 75 -11.80 -9.19 16.21
CA TYR A 75 -11.90 -10.64 16.27
C TYR A 75 -13.10 -11.10 17.08
N ALA A 76 -13.40 -10.46 18.21
CA ALA A 76 -14.61 -10.74 19.00
C ALA A 76 -15.87 -10.47 18.17
N GLN A 77 -15.95 -9.33 17.48
CA GLN A 77 -17.07 -8.99 16.59
C GLN A 77 -17.24 -10.01 15.47
N LEU A 78 -16.15 -10.41 14.82
CA LEU A 78 -16.17 -11.39 13.74
C LEU A 78 -16.48 -12.81 14.25
N ALA A 79 -16.15 -13.12 15.49
CA ALA A 79 -16.55 -14.39 16.13
C ALA A 79 -18.06 -14.45 16.37
N LEU A 80 -18.73 -13.35 16.73
CA LEU A 80 -20.20 -13.29 16.81
C LEU A 80 -20.86 -13.57 15.44
N LEU A 81 -20.17 -13.29 14.34
CA LEU A 81 -20.58 -13.62 12.97
C LEU A 81 -20.14 -15.03 12.53
N GLY A 82 -19.52 -15.80 13.42
CA GLY A 82 -19.04 -17.16 13.10
C GLY A 82 -17.79 -17.21 12.20
N ARG A 83 -17.04 -16.11 12.08
CA ARG A 83 -15.81 -16.04 11.27
C ARG A 83 -14.57 -16.57 12.03
N TYR A 84 -14.62 -16.55 13.35
CA TYR A 84 -13.62 -17.13 14.25
C TYR A 84 -14.29 -18.02 15.28
N SER A 85 -13.67 -19.15 15.60
CA SER A 85 -14.10 -19.99 16.71
C SER A 85 -13.60 -19.46 18.06
N MET A 86 -14.18 -19.94 19.15
CA MET A 86 -13.70 -19.57 20.49
C MET A 86 -12.28 -20.10 20.75
N GLU A 87 -11.93 -21.25 20.19
CA GLU A 87 -10.59 -21.82 20.26
C GLU A 87 -9.56 -20.94 19.53
N GLU A 88 -9.91 -20.38 18.36
CA GLU A 88 -9.06 -19.43 17.61
C GLU A 88 -8.87 -18.12 18.40
N LEU A 89 -9.89 -17.60 19.07
CA LEU A 89 -9.77 -16.44 19.94
C LEU A 89 -8.81 -16.71 21.12
N GLN A 90 -8.84 -17.92 21.67
CA GLN A 90 -7.94 -18.34 22.76
C GLN A 90 -6.48 -18.45 22.31
N GLN A 91 -6.22 -18.53 21.00
CA GLN A 91 -4.88 -18.53 20.38
C GLN A 91 -4.40 -17.13 19.97
N PHE A 92 -5.03 -16.07 20.46
CA PHE A 92 -4.62 -14.69 20.19
C PHE A 92 -3.12 -14.48 20.43
N ARG A 93 -2.41 -13.92 19.45
CA ARG A 93 -0.95 -13.68 19.47
C ARG A 93 -0.08 -14.93 19.57
N GLN A 94 -0.60 -16.12 19.26
CA GLN A 94 0.20 -17.35 19.22
C GLN A 94 0.73 -17.61 17.80
N TRP A 95 1.84 -18.33 17.71
CA TRP A 95 2.44 -18.69 16.41
C TRP A 95 1.45 -19.48 15.54
N GLY A 96 1.27 -19.02 14.31
CA GLY A 96 0.37 -19.66 13.33
C GLY A 96 -1.13 -19.48 13.61
N SER A 97 -1.49 -18.68 14.61
CA SER A 97 -2.88 -18.35 14.89
C SER A 97 -3.46 -17.39 13.84
N PRO A 98 -4.74 -17.55 13.45
CA PRO A 98 -5.43 -16.59 12.58
C PRO A 98 -5.84 -15.29 13.31
N THR A 99 -5.47 -15.13 14.58
CA THR A 99 -5.72 -13.94 15.41
C THR A 99 -4.40 -13.26 15.82
N PRO A 100 -3.61 -12.71 14.85
CA PRO A 100 -2.37 -12.01 15.16
C PRO A 100 -2.63 -10.76 16.02
N GLY A 101 -1.58 -10.23 16.62
CA GLY A 101 -1.66 -9.08 17.55
C GLY A 101 -2.21 -7.79 16.94
N HIS A 102 -2.02 -7.60 15.65
CA HIS A 102 -2.62 -6.57 14.81
C HIS A 102 -3.25 -7.28 13.61
N PRO A 103 -4.40 -6.82 13.08
CA PRO A 103 -5.06 -7.53 12.00
C PRO A 103 -4.19 -7.60 10.75
N GLU A 104 -4.16 -8.75 10.13
CA GLU A 104 -3.62 -8.97 8.79
C GLU A 104 -4.78 -9.19 7.82
N VAL A 105 -4.67 -8.70 6.59
CA VAL A 105 -5.74 -8.81 5.60
C VAL A 105 -6.15 -10.26 5.39
N ASP A 106 -7.42 -10.55 5.63
CA ASP A 106 -8.06 -11.85 5.41
C ASP A 106 -9.55 -11.61 5.08
N VAL A 107 -9.81 -11.33 3.82
CA VAL A 107 -11.15 -11.01 3.33
C VAL A 107 -12.13 -12.18 3.56
N LEU A 108 -11.63 -13.42 3.55
CA LEU A 108 -12.48 -14.59 3.80
C LEU A 108 -13.05 -14.59 5.22
N ARG A 109 -12.31 -14.04 6.18
CA ARG A 109 -12.76 -13.86 7.56
C ARG A 109 -13.39 -12.49 7.82
N GLY A 110 -13.35 -11.56 6.85
CA GLY A 110 -13.93 -10.22 6.97
C GLY A 110 -12.96 -9.16 7.45
N VAL A 111 -11.64 -9.40 7.35
CA VAL A 111 -10.58 -8.43 7.64
C VAL A 111 -10.13 -7.78 6.33
N GLU A 112 -10.53 -6.53 6.08
CA GLU A 112 -10.33 -5.85 4.80
C GLU A 112 -8.92 -5.25 4.65
N ASN A 113 -8.17 -5.04 5.72
CA ASN A 113 -6.82 -4.48 5.66
C ASN A 113 -5.92 -4.99 6.79
N THR A 114 -4.62 -5.10 6.49
CA THR A 114 -3.59 -5.16 7.53
C THR A 114 -3.49 -3.78 8.18
N SER A 115 -3.43 -3.74 9.50
CA SER A 115 -3.32 -2.52 10.29
C SER A 115 -2.18 -2.63 11.30
N GLY A 116 -1.72 -1.48 11.81
CA GLY A 116 -0.61 -1.40 12.77
C GLY A 116 -0.01 0.00 12.76
N PRO A 117 0.56 0.47 11.66
CA PRO A 117 0.91 1.89 11.54
C PRO A 117 -0.36 2.74 11.54
N LEU A 118 -0.54 3.53 12.61
CA LEU A 118 -1.69 4.42 12.75
C LEU A 118 -1.75 5.44 11.60
N GLY A 119 -2.95 5.87 11.25
CA GLY A 119 -3.19 6.79 10.13
C GLY A 119 -3.31 6.10 8.77
N GLN A 120 -2.69 4.95 8.57
CA GLN A 120 -2.71 4.29 7.26
C GLN A 120 -4.04 3.57 7.00
N GLY A 121 -4.64 2.90 7.99
CA GLY A 121 -5.85 2.11 7.81
C GLY A 121 -7.04 2.91 7.30
N HIS A 122 -7.32 4.06 7.87
CA HIS A 122 -8.40 4.92 7.37
C HIS A 122 -8.02 5.66 6.08
N THR A 123 -6.74 5.90 5.81
CA THR A 123 -6.29 6.38 4.51
C THR A 123 -6.52 5.34 3.42
N PHE A 124 -6.36 4.05 3.72
CA PHE A 124 -6.78 2.97 2.81
C PHE A 124 -8.28 3.03 2.53
N ALA A 125 -9.12 3.31 3.54
CA ALA A 125 -10.56 3.48 3.37
C ALA A 125 -10.89 4.63 2.41
N VAL A 126 -10.18 5.77 2.49
CA VAL A 126 -10.32 6.88 1.53
C VAL A 126 -9.98 6.41 0.11
N GLY A 127 -8.90 5.67 -0.07
CA GLY A 127 -8.51 5.07 -1.35
C GLY A 127 -9.56 4.11 -1.90
N ALA A 128 -10.12 3.26 -1.04
CA ALA A 128 -11.21 2.35 -1.40
C ALA A 128 -12.48 3.10 -1.80
N ALA A 129 -12.82 4.21 -1.12
CA ALA A 129 -13.96 5.04 -1.46
C ALA A 129 -13.79 5.72 -2.83
N ILE A 130 -12.58 6.17 -3.17
CA ILE A 130 -12.25 6.69 -4.51
C ILE A 130 -12.44 5.57 -5.56
N ALA A 131 -11.91 4.37 -5.31
CA ALA A 131 -12.05 3.23 -6.22
C ALA A 131 -13.51 2.85 -6.45
N ALA A 132 -14.33 2.79 -5.40
CA ALA A 132 -15.76 2.50 -5.50
C ALA A 132 -16.48 3.53 -6.39
N LYS A 133 -16.25 4.84 -6.17
CA LYS A 133 -16.82 5.92 -6.99
C LYS A 133 -16.34 5.85 -8.45
N PHE A 134 -15.07 5.60 -8.67
CA PHE A 134 -14.46 5.45 -9.99
C PHE A 134 -15.09 4.26 -10.76
N LEU A 135 -15.26 3.13 -10.09
CA LEU A 135 -15.88 1.94 -10.69
C LEU A 135 -17.38 2.12 -10.88
N ALA A 136 -18.09 2.79 -9.95
CA ALA A 136 -19.51 3.11 -10.09
C ALA A 136 -19.79 3.99 -11.31
N HIS A 137 -18.89 4.94 -11.63
CA HIS A 137 -19.01 5.74 -12.86
C HIS A 137 -18.94 4.87 -14.13
N ARG A 138 -18.13 3.80 -14.12
CA ARG A 138 -17.90 2.91 -15.28
C ARG A 138 -18.88 1.76 -15.36
N LEU A 139 -19.19 1.14 -14.23
CA LEU A 139 -19.97 -0.09 -14.14
C LEU A 139 -21.41 0.15 -13.64
N GLY A 140 -21.68 1.32 -13.07
CA GLY A 140 -23.00 1.66 -12.55
C GLY A 140 -23.21 1.21 -11.10
N TRP A 141 -24.46 1.09 -10.71
CA TRP A 141 -24.92 0.86 -9.33
C TRP A 141 -24.36 -0.38 -8.65
N VAL A 142 -23.94 -1.39 -9.40
CA VAL A 142 -23.32 -2.62 -8.86
C VAL A 142 -22.07 -2.35 -8.03
N MET A 143 -21.46 -1.15 -8.18
CA MET A 143 -20.31 -0.66 -7.42
C MET A 143 -20.66 0.42 -6.40
N SER A 144 -21.94 0.56 -6.03
CA SER A 144 -22.40 1.55 -5.04
C SER A 144 -22.31 1.00 -3.62
N GLN A 145 -21.07 0.78 -3.13
CA GLN A 145 -20.81 0.33 -1.76
C GLN A 145 -20.58 1.52 -0.82
N THR A 146 -20.87 1.29 0.47
CA THR A 146 -20.41 2.15 1.56
C THR A 146 -19.08 1.66 2.11
N ILE A 147 -18.16 2.57 2.30
CA ILE A 147 -16.85 2.32 2.92
C ILE A 147 -16.88 2.89 4.33
N TYR A 148 -16.63 2.04 5.31
CA TYR A 148 -16.55 2.41 6.72
C TYR A 148 -15.10 2.38 7.20
N ALA A 149 -14.73 3.31 8.04
CA ALA A 149 -13.44 3.32 8.71
C ALA A 149 -13.61 3.59 10.20
N TYR A 150 -12.79 2.91 11.01
CA TYR A 150 -12.69 3.12 12.45
C TYR A 150 -11.32 3.73 12.76
N ILE A 151 -11.29 4.86 13.47
CA ILE A 151 -10.09 5.61 13.80
C ILE A 151 -10.07 5.93 15.29
N SER A 152 -8.89 6.00 15.89
CA SER A 152 -8.66 6.32 17.30
C SER A 152 -8.01 7.69 17.51
N ASP A 153 -7.84 8.11 18.76
CA ASP A 153 -7.15 9.35 19.13
C ASP A 153 -5.74 9.43 18.51
N GLY A 154 -4.94 8.36 18.60
CA GLY A 154 -3.63 8.33 17.96
C GLY A 154 -3.70 8.37 16.44
N GLY A 155 -4.70 7.70 15.85
CA GLY A 155 -4.90 7.72 14.39
C GLY A 155 -5.27 9.09 13.85
N ILE A 156 -6.07 9.90 14.58
CA ILE A 156 -6.46 11.23 14.14
C ILE A 156 -5.30 12.24 14.20
N GLN A 157 -4.30 11.99 15.06
CA GLN A 157 -3.13 12.86 15.24
C GLN A 157 -2.07 12.68 14.14
N GLU A 158 -2.02 11.53 13.49
CA GLU A 158 -1.03 11.26 12.45
C GLU A 158 -1.09 12.26 11.29
N GLU A 159 0.08 12.71 10.79
CA GLU A 159 0.15 13.67 9.68
C GLU A 159 -0.55 13.16 8.41
N ILE A 160 -0.49 11.86 8.15
CA ILE A 160 -1.18 11.25 7.01
C ILE A 160 -2.70 11.43 7.09
N SER A 161 -3.27 11.50 8.29
CA SER A 161 -4.69 11.70 8.53
C SER A 161 -5.17 13.07 8.06
N GLN A 162 -4.30 14.08 8.13
CA GLN A 162 -4.56 15.42 7.61
C GLN A 162 -4.71 15.37 6.08
N GLY A 163 -3.80 14.67 5.39
CA GLY A 163 -3.86 14.46 3.95
C GLY A 163 -5.12 13.69 3.53
N ALA A 164 -5.42 12.59 4.21
CA ALA A 164 -6.57 11.75 3.95
C ALA A 164 -7.90 12.51 4.12
N GLY A 165 -8.06 13.22 5.26
CA GLY A 165 -9.26 14.02 5.56
C GLY A 165 -9.49 15.14 4.53
N ARG A 166 -8.44 15.89 4.20
CA ARG A 166 -8.48 16.97 3.21
C ARG A 166 -8.89 16.46 1.83
N ILE A 167 -8.29 15.38 1.35
CA ILE A 167 -8.56 14.81 0.02
C ILE A 167 -9.99 14.25 -0.06
N ALA A 168 -10.44 13.52 0.96
CA ALA A 168 -11.79 12.97 1.00
C ALA A 168 -12.86 14.07 0.98
N GLY A 169 -12.69 15.12 1.76
CA GLY A 169 -13.58 16.29 1.77
C GLY A 169 -13.57 17.05 0.45
N HIS A 170 -12.36 17.24 -0.14
CA HIS A 170 -12.21 17.90 -1.44
C HIS A 170 -12.95 17.16 -2.57
N LEU A 171 -12.82 15.84 -2.63
CA LEU A 171 -13.50 15.00 -3.62
C LEU A 171 -14.99 14.79 -3.32
N GLY A 172 -15.44 15.09 -2.10
CA GLY A 172 -16.84 14.90 -1.70
C GLY A 172 -17.27 13.43 -1.66
N LEU A 173 -16.47 12.57 -1.02
CA LEU A 173 -16.68 11.11 -0.99
C LEU A 173 -17.85 10.72 -0.08
N ASP A 174 -19.08 10.90 -0.53
CA ASP A 174 -20.29 10.60 0.23
C ASP A 174 -20.56 9.11 0.49
N ASN A 175 -19.75 8.25 -0.09
CA ASN A 175 -19.72 6.81 0.19
C ASN A 175 -18.74 6.42 1.31
N LEU A 176 -18.09 7.41 1.98
CA LEU A 176 -17.18 7.21 3.09
C LEU A 176 -17.77 7.68 4.41
N ILE A 177 -17.86 6.77 5.38
CA ILE A 177 -18.29 7.05 6.75
C ILE A 177 -17.15 6.64 7.68
N MET A 178 -16.56 7.63 8.39
CA MET A 178 -15.52 7.40 9.38
C MET A 178 -16.09 7.56 10.79
N TYR A 179 -15.75 6.63 11.66
CA TYR A 179 -16.03 6.72 13.08
C TYR A 179 -14.74 7.00 13.86
N TYR A 180 -14.70 8.11 14.54
CA TYR A 180 -13.62 8.48 15.46
C TYR A 180 -14.02 8.13 16.90
N ASP A 181 -13.31 7.16 17.46
CA ASP A 181 -13.39 6.76 18.86
C ASP A 181 -12.62 7.77 19.73
N ALA A 182 -13.33 8.76 20.22
CA ALA A 182 -12.78 9.84 21.04
C ALA A 182 -12.89 9.48 22.54
N ASN A 183 -11.93 8.71 23.03
CA ASN A 183 -11.93 8.26 24.44
C ASN A 183 -10.95 9.04 25.33
N ASN A 184 -10.17 9.96 24.78
CA ASN A 184 -9.23 10.83 25.48
C ASN A 184 -8.04 10.09 26.16
N VAL A 185 -7.81 8.81 25.90
CA VAL A 185 -6.74 8.02 26.54
C VAL A 185 -5.80 7.42 25.50
N GLN A 186 -4.52 7.72 25.65
CA GLN A 186 -3.45 7.20 24.82
C GLN A 186 -2.58 6.18 25.57
N LEU A 187 -1.55 5.63 24.92
CA LEU A 187 -0.69 4.62 25.52
C LEU A 187 0.10 5.14 26.73
N SER A 188 0.52 6.39 26.70
CA SER A 188 1.41 7.01 27.72
C SER A 188 0.76 8.16 28.48
N THR A 189 -0.32 8.73 27.97
CA THR A 189 -0.90 9.97 28.50
C THR A 189 -2.36 10.15 28.05
N THR A 190 -2.94 11.34 28.27
CA THR A 190 -4.25 11.72 27.73
C THR A 190 -4.09 12.62 26.50
N VAL A 191 -5.13 12.73 25.69
CA VAL A 191 -5.13 13.61 24.50
C VAL A 191 -4.91 15.07 24.91
N GLU A 192 -5.52 15.53 25.99
CA GLU A 192 -5.42 16.90 26.48
C GLU A 192 -3.99 17.34 26.85
N GLU A 193 -3.11 16.38 27.17
CA GLU A 193 -1.69 16.65 27.43
C GLU A 193 -0.87 16.80 26.15
N VAL A 194 -1.39 16.36 25.00
CA VAL A 194 -0.67 16.28 23.72
C VAL A 194 -1.23 17.26 22.70
N ASP A 195 -2.56 17.42 22.67
CA ASP A 195 -3.27 18.08 21.58
C ASP A 195 -4.42 18.95 22.10
N SER A 196 -4.64 20.09 21.45
CA SER A 196 -5.74 21.01 21.72
C SER A 196 -6.59 21.28 20.47
N GLU A 197 -6.49 20.43 19.45
CA GLU A 197 -7.26 20.60 18.21
C GLU A 197 -8.76 20.43 18.41
N ASP A 198 -9.54 21.30 17.78
CA ASP A 198 -10.96 21.07 17.53
C ASP A 198 -11.10 20.21 16.25
N VAL A 199 -11.11 18.89 16.42
CA VAL A 199 -11.23 17.93 15.33
C VAL A 199 -12.53 18.14 14.55
N ALA A 200 -13.63 18.47 15.22
CA ALA A 200 -14.92 18.71 14.56
C ALA A 200 -14.84 19.93 13.64
N ALA A 201 -14.28 21.05 14.12
CA ALA A 201 -14.10 22.25 13.32
C ALA A 201 -13.14 22.02 12.15
N LYS A 202 -12.05 21.29 12.37
CA LYS A 202 -11.06 20.93 11.34
C LYS A 202 -11.68 20.14 10.18
N TYR A 203 -12.43 19.08 10.46
CA TYR A 203 -13.07 18.27 9.44
C TYR A 203 -14.20 19.04 8.71
N LYS A 204 -14.98 19.85 9.45
CA LYS A 204 -15.96 20.77 8.82
C LYS A 204 -15.30 21.72 7.83
N ALA A 205 -14.12 22.27 8.18
CA ALA A 205 -13.36 23.15 7.30
C ALA A 205 -12.87 22.43 6.02
N TRP A 206 -12.62 21.12 6.09
CA TRP A 206 -12.31 20.29 4.91
C TRP A 206 -13.54 19.87 4.08
N GLY A 207 -14.75 20.25 4.51
CA GLY A 207 -15.99 19.96 3.77
C GLY A 207 -16.63 18.62 4.13
N TRP A 208 -16.35 18.09 5.31
CA TRP A 208 -17.02 16.91 5.86
C TRP A 208 -18.32 17.26 6.55
N HIS A 209 -19.27 16.35 6.52
CA HIS A 209 -20.38 16.31 7.46
C HIS A 209 -19.89 15.72 8.79
N VAL A 210 -20.08 16.42 9.91
CA VAL A 210 -19.56 15.99 11.22
C VAL A 210 -20.70 15.85 12.20
N ILE A 211 -20.81 14.66 12.81
CA ILE A 211 -21.83 14.30 13.79
C ILE A 211 -21.12 13.92 15.10
N GLU A 212 -21.44 14.59 16.19
CA GLU A 212 -20.92 14.27 17.53
C GLU A 212 -21.99 13.52 18.34
N ILE A 213 -21.60 12.39 18.95
CA ILE A 213 -22.53 11.52 19.69
C ILE A 213 -21.91 10.97 20.99
N ASP A 214 -22.78 10.48 21.86
CA ASP A 214 -22.40 9.49 22.87
C ASP A 214 -22.13 8.15 22.16
N GLY A 215 -20.85 7.79 22.05
CA GLY A 215 -20.40 6.56 21.40
C GLY A 215 -20.72 5.28 22.18
N CYS A 216 -21.26 5.44 23.38
CA CYS A 216 -21.72 4.34 24.24
C CYS A 216 -23.25 4.09 24.14
N CYS A 217 -23.97 4.90 23.36
CA CYS A 217 -25.43 4.82 23.23
C CYS A 217 -25.83 4.20 21.88
N PRO A 218 -26.37 2.99 21.84
CA PRO A 218 -26.78 2.33 20.58
C PRO A 218 -27.77 3.15 19.74
N GLU A 219 -28.68 3.89 20.38
CA GLU A 219 -29.64 4.73 19.65
C GLU A 219 -28.98 5.94 18.98
N ALA A 220 -28.01 6.59 19.67
CA ALA A 220 -27.25 7.68 19.10
C ALA A 220 -26.40 7.21 17.90
N ILE A 221 -25.77 6.04 18.02
CA ILE A 221 -24.98 5.41 16.93
C ILE A 221 -25.89 5.12 15.72
N ARG A 222 -27.06 4.52 15.93
CA ARG A 222 -28.03 4.24 14.85
C ARG A 222 -28.46 5.50 14.13
N LYS A 223 -28.80 6.56 14.90
CA LYS A 223 -29.22 7.83 14.32
C LYS A 223 -28.11 8.43 13.47
N ALA A 224 -26.89 8.46 13.98
CA ALA A 224 -25.73 8.98 13.25
C ALA A 224 -25.44 8.19 11.97
N LEU A 225 -25.47 6.85 12.01
CA LEU A 225 -25.25 6.01 10.84
C LEU A 225 -26.33 6.20 9.76
N ARG A 226 -27.62 6.39 10.14
CA ARG A 226 -28.68 6.72 9.19
C ARG A 226 -28.47 8.08 8.54
N GLU A 227 -28.14 9.08 9.34
CA GLU A 227 -27.84 10.44 8.88
C GLU A 227 -26.65 10.43 7.93
N ALA A 228 -25.56 9.74 8.30
CA ALA A 228 -24.38 9.58 7.46
C ALA A 228 -24.70 8.92 6.10
N LYS A 229 -25.51 7.85 6.10
CA LYS A 229 -25.93 7.18 4.85
C LYS A 229 -26.85 8.04 3.96
N ALA A 230 -27.54 9.02 4.53
CA ALA A 230 -28.39 9.95 3.79
C ALA A 230 -27.63 11.20 3.30
N THR A 231 -26.41 11.42 3.77
CA THR A 231 -25.58 12.56 3.38
C THR A 231 -25.05 12.38 1.96
N VAL A 232 -25.21 13.42 1.13
CA VAL A 232 -24.81 13.42 -0.29
C VAL A 232 -23.74 14.49 -0.54
N GLY A 233 -22.74 14.15 -1.35
CA GLY A 233 -21.68 15.06 -1.79
C GLY A 233 -20.64 15.42 -0.73
N GLN A 234 -20.67 14.77 0.44
CA GLN A 234 -19.72 14.97 1.53
C GLN A 234 -19.44 13.64 2.23
N PRO A 235 -18.17 13.33 2.59
CA PRO A 235 -17.89 12.25 3.54
C PRO A 235 -18.40 12.61 4.93
N THR A 236 -18.71 11.61 5.75
CA THR A 236 -19.17 11.83 7.13
C THR A 236 -18.15 11.35 8.15
N LEU A 237 -17.86 12.22 9.14
CA LEU A 237 -17.15 11.87 10.35
C LEU A 237 -18.13 11.80 11.51
N ILE A 238 -18.25 10.63 12.15
CA ILE A 238 -18.98 10.46 13.40
C ILE A 238 -17.96 10.46 14.53
N ILE A 239 -18.01 11.45 15.39
CA ILE A 239 -17.17 11.55 16.61
C ILE A 239 -17.96 10.94 17.75
N GLY A 240 -17.58 9.74 18.16
CA GLY A 240 -18.19 9.03 19.29
C GLY A 240 -17.36 9.19 20.55
N LYS A 241 -17.91 9.87 21.56
CA LYS A 241 -17.28 9.90 22.88
C LYS A 241 -17.48 8.56 23.55
N THR A 242 -16.39 7.84 23.81
CA THR A 242 -16.39 6.51 24.41
C THR A 242 -15.63 6.48 25.72
N ILE A 243 -15.60 5.32 26.37
CA ILE A 243 -14.96 5.12 27.68
C ILE A 243 -13.86 4.05 27.53
N MET A 244 -12.61 4.43 27.71
CA MET A 244 -11.48 3.50 27.72
C MET A 244 -11.68 2.45 28.81
N GLY A 245 -11.61 1.16 28.44
CA GLY A 245 -11.80 0.05 29.38
C GLY A 245 -13.20 -0.01 29.98
N ARG A 246 -14.24 0.32 29.21
CA ARG A 246 -15.64 0.37 29.67
C ARG A 246 -16.07 -0.93 30.37
N GLY A 247 -16.58 -0.80 31.59
CA GLY A 247 -17.01 -1.89 32.44
C GLY A 247 -15.89 -2.51 33.30
N ALA A 248 -14.65 -2.03 33.18
CA ALA A 248 -13.53 -2.51 33.99
C ALA A 248 -13.70 -2.15 35.48
N LEU A 249 -13.48 -3.12 36.34
CA LEU A 249 -13.50 -2.95 37.79
C LEU A 249 -12.14 -3.33 38.40
N GLY A 250 -11.81 -2.66 39.50
CA GLY A 250 -10.69 -3.03 40.35
C GLY A 250 -11.02 -4.22 41.29
N PRO A 251 -10.02 -4.73 42.05
CA PRO A 251 -10.17 -5.91 42.90
C PRO A 251 -11.24 -5.78 44.00
N ASN A 252 -11.55 -4.55 44.45
CA ASN A 252 -12.57 -4.28 45.46
C ASN A 252 -13.90 -3.80 44.84
N GLY A 253 -14.06 -3.90 43.52
CA GLY A 253 -15.25 -3.47 42.77
C GLY A 253 -15.28 -1.95 42.48
N GLU A 254 -14.18 -1.23 42.70
CA GLU A 254 -14.03 0.17 42.31
C GLU A 254 -13.97 0.34 40.79
N ASN A 255 -14.45 1.50 40.29
CA ASN A 255 -14.39 1.81 38.86
C ASN A 255 -12.93 1.90 38.38
N TYR A 256 -12.59 1.17 37.32
CA TYR A 256 -11.25 1.14 36.73
C TYR A 256 -11.23 1.66 35.28
N GLU A 257 -12.28 2.31 34.81
CA GLU A 257 -12.40 2.93 33.48
C GLU A 257 -11.50 4.16 33.35
N ASN A 258 -11.21 4.55 32.10
CA ASN A 258 -10.41 5.73 31.73
C ASN A 258 -9.00 5.77 32.36
N ARG A 259 -8.40 4.60 32.56
CA ARG A 259 -7.04 4.49 33.08
C ARG A 259 -6.05 4.29 31.92
N VAL A 260 -4.98 5.10 31.87
CA VAL A 260 -3.90 5.00 30.88
C VAL A 260 -3.31 3.57 30.83
N ASN A 261 -3.10 2.96 32.00
CA ASN A 261 -2.54 1.60 32.08
C ASN A 261 -3.47 0.50 31.53
N THR A 262 -4.78 0.73 31.36
CA THR A 262 -5.67 -0.23 30.70
C THR A 262 -5.55 -0.19 29.17
N HIS A 263 -4.89 0.81 28.62
CA HIS A 263 -4.73 0.94 27.17
C HIS A 263 -3.93 -0.23 26.59
N GLY A 264 -2.72 -0.48 27.10
CA GLY A 264 -1.74 -1.39 26.48
C GLY A 264 -1.31 -2.60 27.32
N GLN A 265 -2.05 -2.93 28.37
CA GLN A 265 -1.74 -4.05 29.28
C GLN A 265 -2.97 -4.92 29.55
N PRO A 266 -2.79 -6.22 29.81
CA PRO A 266 -3.85 -7.06 30.37
C PRO A 266 -4.46 -6.40 31.60
N LEU A 267 -5.77 -6.53 31.81
CA LEU A 267 -6.46 -5.87 32.92
C LEU A 267 -5.84 -6.22 34.29
N SER A 268 -5.47 -7.50 34.49
CA SER A 268 -4.80 -7.92 35.73
C SER A 268 -3.44 -7.25 35.93
N ALA A 269 -2.64 -7.12 34.86
CA ALA A 269 -1.35 -6.44 34.92
C ALA A 269 -1.48 -4.93 35.11
N ALA A 270 -2.56 -4.34 34.63
CA ALA A 270 -2.91 -2.93 34.83
C ALA A 270 -3.40 -2.63 36.27
N GLY A 271 -3.69 -3.63 37.08
CA GLY A 271 -4.21 -3.50 38.44
C GLY A 271 -5.73 -3.60 38.56
N ALA A 272 -6.44 -3.88 37.46
CA ALA A 272 -7.87 -4.18 37.47
C ALA A 272 -8.12 -5.68 37.80
N SER A 273 -9.36 -6.04 38.03
CA SER A 273 -9.79 -7.43 38.21
C SER A 273 -10.54 -7.93 36.97
N ILE A 274 -9.94 -8.86 36.25
CA ILE A 274 -10.61 -9.48 35.11
C ILE A 274 -11.89 -10.23 35.52
N GLU A 275 -11.88 -10.94 36.65
CA GLU A 275 -13.04 -11.65 37.18
C GLU A 275 -14.19 -10.70 37.55
N ALA A 276 -13.88 -9.62 38.28
CA ALA A 276 -14.88 -8.60 38.64
C ALA A 276 -15.44 -7.92 37.39
N THR A 277 -14.58 -7.63 36.41
CA THR A 277 -14.96 -7.04 35.13
C THR A 277 -15.90 -7.95 34.33
N ILE A 278 -15.59 -9.24 34.20
CA ILE A 278 -16.45 -10.21 33.48
C ILE A 278 -17.81 -10.32 34.17
N LYS A 279 -17.85 -10.42 35.50
CA LYS A 279 -19.12 -10.46 36.27
C LYS A 279 -19.92 -9.16 36.09
N ASN A 280 -19.28 -8.01 36.12
CA ASN A 280 -19.92 -6.71 35.89
C ASN A 280 -20.58 -6.62 34.52
N LEU A 281 -19.94 -7.18 33.50
CA LEU A 281 -20.45 -7.26 32.10
C LEU A 281 -21.44 -8.41 31.88
N GLY A 282 -21.84 -9.13 32.95
CA GLY A 282 -22.85 -10.17 32.92
C GLY A 282 -22.37 -11.52 32.39
N GLY A 283 -21.05 -11.77 32.36
CA GLY A 283 -20.42 -13.03 31.96
C GLY A 283 -20.05 -13.92 33.12
N ASP A 284 -19.56 -15.12 32.78
CA ASP A 284 -19.03 -16.08 33.73
C ASP A 284 -17.49 -16.11 33.65
N PRO A 285 -16.76 -15.72 34.72
CA PRO A 285 -15.30 -15.74 34.73
C PRO A 285 -14.68 -17.13 34.54
N GLU A 286 -15.41 -18.21 34.88
CA GLU A 286 -14.94 -19.59 34.68
C GLU A 286 -15.08 -20.03 33.23
N ALA A 287 -15.91 -19.33 32.44
CA ALA A 287 -16.17 -19.62 31.04
C ALA A 287 -16.22 -18.34 30.16
N PRO A 288 -15.14 -17.55 30.12
CA PRO A 288 -15.15 -16.22 29.48
C PRO A 288 -15.26 -16.26 27.96
N PHE A 289 -14.91 -17.38 27.32
CA PHE A 289 -15.00 -17.56 25.87
C PHE A 289 -16.33 -18.20 25.48
N GLN A 290 -17.42 -17.44 25.69
CA GLN A 290 -18.78 -17.86 25.34
C GLN A 290 -19.53 -16.70 24.69
N ILE A 291 -20.37 -17.04 23.70
CA ILE A 291 -21.36 -16.10 23.15
C ILE A 291 -22.64 -16.29 23.98
N PHE A 292 -23.20 -15.17 24.45
CA PHE A 292 -24.47 -15.20 25.17
C PHE A 292 -25.59 -15.75 24.28
N PRO A 293 -26.52 -16.59 24.76
CA PRO A 293 -27.54 -17.19 23.92
C PRO A 293 -28.40 -16.20 23.16
N ASP A 294 -28.82 -15.10 23.78
CA ASP A 294 -29.59 -14.02 23.16
C ASP A 294 -28.79 -13.24 22.12
N VAL A 295 -27.48 -13.10 22.29
CA VAL A 295 -26.54 -12.49 21.31
C VAL A 295 -26.33 -13.45 20.14
N GLN A 296 -26.23 -14.75 20.38
CA GLN A 296 -26.16 -15.76 19.32
C GLN A 296 -27.42 -15.72 18.43
N GLU A 297 -28.60 -15.59 19.03
CA GLU A 297 -29.87 -15.45 18.29
C GLU A 297 -29.89 -14.17 17.47
N LEU A 298 -29.42 -13.03 18.03
CA LEU A 298 -29.30 -11.74 17.34
C LEU A 298 -28.48 -11.89 16.05
N TYR A 299 -27.29 -12.49 16.16
CA TYR A 299 -26.38 -12.62 15.01
C TYR A 299 -26.83 -13.71 14.02
N ALA A 300 -27.49 -14.78 14.49
CA ALA A 300 -28.12 -15.75 13.59
C ALA A 300 -29.22 -15.10 12.74
N ALA A 301 -30.07 -14.27 13.34
CA ALA A 301 -31.11 -13.51 12.63
C ALA A 301 -30.47 -12.53 11.64
N ARG A 302 -29.41 -11.82 12.03
CA ARG A 302 -28.69 -10.90 11.14
C ARG A 302 -28.06 -11.60 9.94
N LEU A 303 -27.44 -12.74 10.14
CA LEU A 303 -26.86 -13.53 9.04
C LEU A 303 -27.94 -14.00 8.05
N GLN A 304 -29.14 -14.38 8.55
CA GLN A 304 -30.25 -14.72 7.67
C GLN A 304 -30.74 -13.52 6.87
N GLU A 305 -30.91 -12.36 7.50
CA GLU A 305 -31.25 -11.09 6.82
C GLU A 305 -30.23 -10.75 5.73
N LEU A 306 -28.92 -10.86 6.03
CA LEU A 306 -27.86 -10.58 5.08
C LEU A 306 -27.87 -11.54 3.88
N ARG A 307 -28.17 -12.83 4.08
CA ARG A 307 -28.36 -13.80 2.97
C ARG A 307 -29.49 -13.37 2.04
N GLU A 308 -30.64 -12.96 2.60
CA GLU A 308 -31.76 -12.50 1.77
C GLU A 308 -31.43 -11.21 1.02
N LEU A 309 -30.76 -10.24 1.67
CA LEU A 309 -30.28 -9.01 1.03
C LEU A 309 -29.29 -9.31 -0.09
N ALA A 310 -28.28 -10.14 0.18
CA ALA A 310 -27.27 -10.52 -0.81
C ALA A 310 -27.90 -11.26 -2.00
N LYS A 311 -28.85 -12.17 -1.73
CA LYS A 311 -29.60 -12.89 -2.76
C LYS A 311 -30.41 -11.93 -3.65
N ALA A 312 -31.12 -10.97 -3.05
CA ALA A 312 -31.87 -9.97 -3.80
C ALA A 312 -30.95 -9.13 -4.69
N ARG A 313 -29.86 -8.58 -4.14
CA ARG A 313 -28.89 -7.80 -4.92
C ARG A 313 -28.22 -8.59 -6.04
N LYS A 314 -27.87 -9.86 -5.80
CA LYS A 314 -27.30 -10.73 -6.83
C LYS A 314 -28.31 -11.07 -7.93
N GLN A 315 -29.61 -11.13 -7.61
CA GLN A 315 -30.63 -11.29 -8.63
C GLN A 315 -30.76 -10.04 -9.51
N GLU A 316 -30.70 -8.84 -8.92
CA GLU A 316 -30.66 -7.58 -9.65
C GLU A 316 -29.37 -7.46 -10.49
N GLU A 317 -28.22 -7.84 -9.91
CA GLU A 317 -26.93 -7.91 -10.63
C GLU A 317 -26.99 -8.86 -11.82
N LYS A 318 -27.68 -10.01 -11.70
CA LYS A 318 -27.85 -10.94 -12.81
C LYS A 318 -28.61 -10.28 -13.96
N THR A 319 -29.69 -9.58 -13.70
CA THR A 319 -30.42 -8.81 -14.72
C THR A 319 -29.54 -7.74 -15.35
N TRP A 320 -28.81 -6.99 -14.52
CA TRP A 320 -27.85 -6.01 -15.02
C TRP A 320 -26.76 -6.62 -15.92
N ARG A 321 -26.25 -7.83 -15.60
CA ARG A 321 -25.27 -8.57 -16.42
C ARG A 321 -25.83 -8.97 -17.77
N GLU A 322 -27.09 -9.40 -17.81
CA GLU A 322 -27.79 -9.74 -19.05
C GLU A 322 -27.98 -8.50 -19.95
N GLU A 323 -28.26 -7.35 -19.36
CA GLU A 323 -28.42 -6.08 -20.07
C GLU A 323 -27.08 -5.40 -20.45
N ASN A 324 -25.99 -5.71 -19.74
CA ASN A 324 -24.69 -5.06 -19.89
C ASN A 324 -23.53 -6.10 -20.01
N PRO A 325 -23.53 -7.01 -21.01
CA PRO A 325 -22.57 -8.12 -21.07
C PRO A 325 -21.11 -7.67 -21.12
N ASP A 326 -20.80 -6.56 -21.81
CA ASP A 326 -19.44 -6.02 -21.88
C ASP A 326 -18.94 -5.49 -20.52
N ARG A 327 -19.82 -4.77 -19.78
CA ARG A 327 -19.51 -4.27 -18.44
C ARG A 327 -19.39 -5.42 -17.44
N ALA A 328 -20.23 -6.44 -17.56
CA ALA A 328 -20.15 -7.64 -16.74
C ALA A 328 -18.82 -8.38 -16.93
N SER A 329 -18.38 -8.54 -18.18
CA SER A 329 -17.06 -9.11 -18.50
C SER A 329 -15.91 -8.28 -17.92
N LYS A 330 -16.00 -6.94 -17.97
CA LYS A 330 -15.01 -6.05 -17.33
C LYS A 330 -14.99 -6.22 -15.82
N LEU A 331 -16.17 -6.24 -15.17
CA LEU A 331 -16.30 -6.46 -13.73
C LEU A 331 -15.57 -7.73 -13.31
N ASP A 332 -15.83 -8.84 -13.99
CA ASP A 332 -15.24 -10.14 -13.65
C ASP A 332 -13.70 -10.11 -13.78
N ARG A 333 -13.18 -9.64 -14.92
CA ARG A 333 -11.73 -9.56 -15.16
C ARG A 333 -11.02 -8.60 -14.20
N TRP A 334 -11.62 -7.43 -13.93
CA TRP A 334 -11.01 -6.44 -13.05
C TRP A 334 -10.92 -6.93 -11.60
N PHE A 335 -11.98 -7.60 -11.11
CA PHE A 335 -11.96 -8.16 -9.75
C PHE A 335 -11.21 -9.49 -9.64
N ALA A 336 -11.01 -10.20 -10.76
CA ALA A 336 -10.08 -11.33 -10.80
C ALA A 336 -8.60 -10.88 -10.74
N GLY A 337 -8.32 -9.56 -10.84
CA GLY A 337 -6.95 -9.03 -10.84
C GLY A 337 -6.16 -9.45 -12.08
N GLU A 338 -6.83 -9.70 -13.21
CA GLU A 338 -6.16 -10.06 -14.45
C GLU A 338 -5.29 -8.92 -14.97
N ALA A 339 -4.10 -9.26 -15.46
CA ALA A 339 -3.24 -8.30 -16.14
C ALA A 339 -3.97 -7.73 -17.37
N PRO A 340 -3.93 -6.41 -17.60
CA PRO A 340 -4.64 -5.81 -18.72
C PRO A 340 -4.02 -6.22 -20.06
N ALA A 341 -4.87 -6.43 -21.04
CA ALA A 341 -4.43 -6.66 -22.41
C ALA A 341 -3.98 -5.32 -23.03
N VAL A 342 -2.67 -5.15 -23.23
CA VAL A 342 -2.07 -3.96 -23.83
C VAL A 342 -1.31 -4.34 -25.08
N ASP A 343 -1.46 -3.58 -26.14
CA ASP A 343 -0.66 -3.74 -27.36
C ASP A 343 0.72 -3.07 -27.20
N TRP A 344 1.62 -3.77 -26.49
CA TRP A 344 2.98 -3.31 -26.24
C TRP A 344 3.80 -3.10 -27.52
N LYS A 345 3.44 -3.78 -28.61
CA LYS A 345 4.16 -3.67 -29.89
C LYS A 345 3.86 -2.36 -30.61
N SER A 346 2.68 -1.79 -30.41
CA SER A 346 2.30 -0.51 -31.02
C SER A 346 2.94 0.71 -30.34
N ILE A 347 3.56 0.54 -29.16
CA ILE A 347 4.21 1.64 -28.46
C ILE A 347 5.56 1.92 -29.10
N GLU A 348 5.67 3.11 -29.73
CA GLU A 348 6.88 3.57 -30.37
C GLU A 348 7.58 4.62 -29.53
N GLN A 349 8.84 4.39 -29.20
CA GLN A 349 9.67 5.29 -28.42
C GLN A 349 10.49 6.24 -29.30
N LYS A 350 10.72 7.45 -28.83
CA LYS A 350 11.72 8.33 -29.41
C LYS A 350 13.10 7.94 -28.88
N PRO A 351 14.09 7.68 -29.75
CA PRO A 351 15.41 7.25 -29.29
C PRO A 351 16.13 8.33 -28.47
N ASN A 352 17.05 7.89 -27.63
CA ASN A 352 17.94 8.76 -26.84
C ASN A 352 17.20 9.77 -25.94
N GLN A 353 16.09 9.37 -25.34
CA GLN A 353 15.34 10.18 -24.40
C GLN A 353 15.58 9.74 -22.93
N ALA A 354 15.19 10.60 -22.01
CA ALA A 354 15.10 10.23 -20.59
C ALA A 354 14.07 9.11 -20.39
N THR A 355 14.37 8.16 -19.50
CA THR A 355 13.43 7.07 -19.24
C THR A 355 12.10 7.54 -18.62
N ARG A 356 12.07 8.70 -17.91
CA ARG A 356 10.81 9.34 -17.52
C ARG A 356 9.96 9.81 -18.71
N ALA A 357 10.60 10.25 -19.80
CA ALA A 357 9.90 10.66 -21.02
C ALA A 357 9.37 9.43 -21.77
N ALA A 358 10.15 8.35 -21.83
CA ALA A 358 9.70 7.07 -22.35
C ALA A 358 8.52 6.51 -21.53
N SER A 359 8.55 6.65 -20.20
CA SER A 359 7.43 6.31 -19.30
C SER A 359 6.16 7.10 -19.64
N ALA A 360 6.28 8.41 -19.95
CA ALA A 360 5.13 9.22 -20.39
C ALA A 360 4.48 8.68 -21.68
N THR A 361 5.30 8.21 -22.63
CA THR A 361 4.80 7.55 -23.85
C THR A 361 4.00 6.30 -23.51
N VAL A 362 4.52 5.45 -22.64
CA VAL A 362 3.81 4.24 -22.18
C VAL A 362 2.54 4.60 -21.43
N LEU A 363 2.60 5.54 -20.50
CA LEU A 363 1.44 6.02 -19.72
C LEU A 363 0.33 6.58 -20.63
N SER A 364 0.71 7.27 -21.72
CA SER A 364 -0.26 7.75 -22.69
C SER A 364 -1.00 6.59 -23.39
N ALA A 365 -0.28 5.51 -23.74
CA ALA A 365 -0.88 4.31 -24.32
C ALA A 365 -1.76 3.55 -23.31
N LEU A 366 -1.30 3.45 -22.05
CA LEU A 366 -2.08 2.83 -20.97
C LEU A 366 -3.39 3.58 -20.71
N ALA A 367 -3.38 4.91 -20.74
CA ALA A 367 -4.59 5.72 -20.56
C ALA A 367 -5.66 5.45 -21.62
N GLU A 368 -5.27 5.07 -22.82
CA GLU A 368 -6.17 4.73 -23.93
C GLU A 368 -6.63 3.26 -23.90
N GLN A 369 -5.83 2.34 -23.33
CA GLN A 369 -6.06 0.90 -23.41
C GLN A 369 -6.53 0.27 -22.09
N VAL A 370 -6.33 0.92 -20.94
CA VAL A 370 -6.59 0.36 -19.59
C VAL A 370 -7.60 1.22 -18.84
N GLU A 371 -8.88 0.89 -18.99
CA GLU A 371 -9.99 1.70 -18.46
C GLU A 371 -10.06 1.73 -16.92
N ASN A 372 -9.53 0.73 -16.22
CA ASN A 372 -9.57 0.60 -14.77
C ASN A 372 -8.28 1.03 -14.08
N MET A 373 -7.45 1.84 -14.73
CA MET A 373 -6.23 2.37 -14.13
C MET A 373 -6.45 3.78 -13.59
N ILE A 374 -5.92 4.04 -12.38
CA ILE A 374 -5.80 5.37 -11.79
C ILE A 374 -4.33 5.68 -11.59
N VAL A 375 -3.88 6.83 -12.08
CA VAL A 375 -2.54 7.36 -11.85
C VAL A 375 -2.62 8.58 -10.94
N ALA A 376 -1.72 8.68 -9.97
CA ALA A 376 -1.59 9.82 -9.07
C ALA A 376 -0.20 10.45 -9.16
N SER A 377 -0.08 11.73 -8.86
CA SER A 377 1.21 12.40 -8.69
C SER A 377 1.14 13.45 -7.58
N ALA A 378 2.19 13.53 -6.77
CA ALA A 378 2.30 14.45 -5.64
C ALA A 378 2.69 15.88 -6.10
N ASP A 379 1.84 16.49 -6.95
CA ASP A 379 2.02 17.82 -7.56
C ASP A 379 3.26 17.93 -8.48
N LEU A 380 3.73 16.80 -9.03
CA LEU A 380 4.95 16.74 -9.85
C LEU A 380 4.71 16.20 -11.27
N SER A 381 3.47 16.00 -11.70
CA SER A 381 3.12 15.27 -12.92
C SER A 381 3.79 15.79 -14.19
N ASN A 382 4.00 17.10 -14.30
CA ASN A 382 4.70 17.71 -15.42
C ASN A 382 6.22 17.42 -15.42
N SER A 383 6.79 17.09 -14.26
CA SER A 383 8.22 16.81 -14.09
C SER A 383 8.51 15.31 -13.98
N ASP A 384 7.76 14.56 -13.18
CA ASP A 384 7.87 13.10 -13.11
C ASP A 384 7.33 12.39 -14.36
N LYS A 385 6.65 13.16 -15.24
CA LYS A 385 6.09 12.74 -16.52
C LYS A 385 4.89 11.79 -16.43
N THR A 386 4.24 11.69 -15.29
CA THR A 386 2.93 11.04 -15.19
C THR A 386 1.84 11.82 -15.92
N ASP A 387 2.09 13.08 -16.27
CA ASP A 387 1.22 13.89 -17.14
C ASP A 387 0.99 13.28 -18.53
N GLY A 388 1.81 12.31 -18.95
CA GLY A 388 1.55 11.51 -20.14
C GLY A 388 0.19 10.79 -20.06
N PHE A 389 -0.17 10.28 -18.87
CA PHE A 389 -1.48 9.70 -18.59
C PHE A 389 -2.57 10.78 -18.49
N LEU A 390 -2.32 11.86 -17.75
CA LEU A 390 -3.29 12.93 -17.54
C LEU A 390 -3.73 13.58 -18.85
N LYS A 391 -2.82 13.77 -19.82
CA LYS A 391 -3.13 14.35 -21.15
C LYS A 391 -4.11 13.52 -21.99
N LYS A 392 -4.29 12.25 -21.67
CA LYS A 392 -5.21 11.32 -22.37
C LYS A 392 -6.49 11.04 -21.56
N THR A 393 -6.55 11.53 -20.33
CA THR A 393 -7.72 11.43 -19.46
C THR A 393 -7.99 12.80 -18.81
N ARG A 394 -8.60 12.82 -17.64
CA ARG A 394 -8.76 14.02 -16.82
C ARG A 394 -8.60 13.71 -15.33
N ALA A 395 -8.40 14.74 -14.54
CA ALA A 395 -8.34 14.61 -13.10
C ALA A 395 -9.70 14.19 -12.51
N LEU A 396 -9.65 13.44 -11.42
CA LEU A 396 -10.80 13.22 -10.54
C LEU A 396 -11.17 14.54 -9.86
N ALA A 397 -12.46 14.81 -9.75
CA ALA A 397 -12.98 16.03 -9.15
C ALA A 397 -14.21 15.75 -8.29
N ARG A 398 -14.60 16.71 -7.48
CA ARG A 398 -15.82 16.60 -6.65
C ARG A 398 -17.04 16.28 -7.53
N GLY A 399 -17.69 15.14 -7.26
CA GLY A 399 -18.86 14.68 -8.01
C GLY A 399 -18.57 14.15 -9.43
N ASP A 400 -17.31 14.19 -9.89
CA ASP A 400 -16.91 13.64 -11.19
C ASP A 400 -15.76 12.63 -11.05
N PHE A 401 -16.09 11.37 -11.13
CA PHE A 401 -15.19 10.22 -11.10
C PHE A 401 -14.99 9.57 -12.47
N GLY A 402 -15.36 10.25 -13.53
CA GLY A 402 -15.13 9.81 -14.91
C GLY A 402 -13.70 10.03 -15.39
N GLY A 403 -12.90 10.87 -14.71
CA GLY A 403 -11.46 10.96 -14.89
C GLY A 403 -10.73 9.72 -14.35
N ALA A 404 -9.40 9.72 -14.51
CA ALA A 404 -8.55 8.62 -14.06
C ALA A 404 -7.20 9.12 -13.49
N PHE A 405 -7.09 10.40 -13.18
CA PHE A 405 -5.89 10.99 -12.58
C PHE A 405 -6.20 11.62 -11.23
N LEU A 406 -5.49 11.19 -10.18
CA LEU A 406 -5.64 11.73 -8.84
C LEU A 406 -4.57 12.78 -8.56
N GLN A 407 -4.99 13.96 -8.12
CA GLN A 407 -4.12 15.06 -7.68
C GLN A 407 -4.21 15.23 -6.16
N PRO A 408 -3.42 14.52 -5.36
CA PRO A 408 -3.50 14.59 -3.90
C PRO A 408 -2.84 15.83 -3.31
N GLY A 409 -2.10 16.62 -4.12
CA GLY A 409 -1.18 17.64 -3.68
C GLY A 409 0.15 17.05 -3.18
N VAL A 410 0.98 17.85 -2.53
CA VAL A 410 2.27 17.41 -1.98
C VAL A 410 2.02 16.59 -0.71
N ALA A 411 1.82 15.29 -0.88
CA ALA A 411 1.47 14.35 0.19
C ALA A 411 1.80 12.90 -0.23
N GLU A 412 3.08 12.56 -0.30
CA GLU A 412 3.59 11.30 -0.87
C GLU A 412 3.10 10.07 -0.09
N LEU A 413 3.16 10.10 1.25
CA LEU A 413 2.69 9.00 2.08
C LEU A 413 1.18 8.79 1.93
N THR A 414 0.41 9.87 1.98
CA THR A 414 -1.04 9.81 1.76
C THR A 414 -1.36 9.24 0.38
N MET A 415 -0.70 9.74 -0.67
CA MET A 415 -0.88 9.27 -2.05
C MET A 415 -0.62 7.77 -2.17
N ALA A 416 0.47 7.28 -1.60
CA ALA A 416 0.83 5.87 -1.61
C ALA A 416 -0.23 5.02 -0.88
N CYS A 417 -0.70 5.47 0.28
CA CYS A 417 -1.74 4.77 1.04
C CYS A 417 -3.12 4.81 0.35
N LEU A 418 -3.46 5.90 -0.37
CA LEU A 418 -4.65 5.93 -1.22
C LEU A 418 -4.58 4.87 -2.32
N CYS A 419 -3.43 4.72 -2.98
CA CYS A 419 -3.22 3.68 -3.99
C CYS A 419 -3.32 2.26 -3.41
N ILE A 420 -2.82 2.04 -2.19
CA ILE A 420 -3.01 0.79 -1.45
C ILE A 420 -4.50 0.53 -1.19
N GLY A 421 -5.25 1.53 -0.74
CA GLY A 421 -6.68 1.43 -0.52
C GLY A 421 -7.47 1.10 -1.79
N MET A 422 -7.08 1.67 -2.94
CA MET A 422 -7.65 1.33 -4.25
C MET A 422 -7.37 -0.13 -4.60
N ALA A 423 -6.16 -0.62 -4.36
CA ALA A 423 -5.79 -2.01 -4.60
C ALA A 423 -6.53 -2.98 -3.66
N LEU A 424 -6.71 -2.64 -2.38
CA LEU A 424 -7.51 -3.40 -1.40
C LEU A 424 -8.98 -3.47 -1.81
N HIS A 425 -9.55 -2.40 -2.37
CA HIS A 425 -10.90 -2.43 -2.89
C HIS A 425 -11.02 -3.47 -4.02
N GLY A 426 -10.00 -3.60 -4.85
CA GLY A 426 -10.01 -4.42 -6.04
C GLY A 426 -10.65 -3.72 -7.24
N GLY A 427 -10.47 -4.32 -8.41
CA GLY A 427 -11.01 -3.80 -9.67
C GLY A 427 -10.27 -2.62 -10.27
N VAL A 428 -9.30 -2.01 -9.57
CA VAL A 428 -8.53 -0.84 -9.99
C VAL A 428 -7.03 -1.15 -10.00
N ILE A 429 -6.34 -0.72 -11.03
CA ILE A 429 -4.87 -0.71 -11.11
C ILE A 429 -4.40 0.68 -10.67
N ALA A 430 -3.65 0.75 -9.58
CA ALA A 430 -3.19 2.02 -9.01
C ALA A 430 -1.69 2.24 -9.25
N ALA A 431 -1.35 3.43 -9.74
CA ALA A 431 0.04 3.89 -9.87
C ALA A 431 0.20 5.29 -9.26
N CYS A 432 1.36 5.57 -8.66
CA CYS A 432 1.65 6.88 -8.09
C CYS A 432 3.09 7.31 -8.37
N GLY A 433 3.25 8.59 -8.74
CA GLY A 433 4.50 9.20 -9.16
C GLY A 433 5.00 10.29 -8.22
N THR A 434 6.33 10.35 -8.05
CA THR A 434 7.06 11.43 -7.40
C THR A 434 8.54 11.37 -7.83
N PHE A 435 9.41 12.22 -7.26
CA PHE A 435 10.86 12.08 -7.42
C PHE A 435 11.41 10.96 -6.52
N PHE A 436 12.46 10.30 -6.96
CA PHE A 436 12.98 9.13 -6.27
C PHE A 436 13.46 9.42 -4.84
N VAL A 437 14.07 10.57 -4.60
CA VAL A 437 14.47 10.97 -3.24
C VAL A 437 13.27 11.01 -2.27
N PHE A 438 12.09 11.40 -2.76
CA PHE A 438 10.86 11.46 -1.95
C PHE A 438 10.17 10.10 -1.76
N SER A 439 10.73 9.01 -2.32
CA SER A 439 10.36 7.65 -1.92
C SER A 439 10.59 7.41 -0.42
N ASP A 440 11.45 8.22 0.22
CA ASP A 440 11.68 8.19 1.67
C ASP A 440 10.40 8.44 2.47
N TYR A 441 9.54 9.35 2.00
CA TYR A 441 8.21 9.56 2.60
C TYR A 441 7.26 8.38 2.39
N MET A 442 7.46 7.56 1.34
CA MET A 442 6.56 6.48 0.97
C MET A 442 6.93 5.13 1.59
N LYS A 443 8.10 4.99 2.22
CA LYS A 443 8.62 3.70 2.75
C LYS A 443 7.64 2.94 3.65
N PRO A 444 6.95 3.57 4.62
CA PRO A 444 5.95 2.87 5.44
C PRO A 444 4.83 2.26 4.60
N ALA A 445 4.35 2.98 3.58
CA ALA A 445 3.31 2.52 2.67
C ALA A 445 3.81 1.37 1.76
N ILE A 446 5.03 1.49 1.21
CA ILE A 446 5.64 0.42 0.39
C ILE A 446 5.74 -0.87 1.19
N ARG A 447 6.15 -0.80 2.46
CA ARG A 447 6.19 -1.95 3.37
C ARG A 447 4.80 -2.57 3.54
N MET A 448 3.75 -1.76 3.71
CA MET A 448 2.39 -2.26 3.86
C MET A 448 1.86 -2.88 2.57
N ALA A 449 2.14 -2.28 1.40
CA ALA A 449 1.79 -2.86 0.11
C ALA A 449 2.48 -4.21 -0.10
N ALA A 450 3.76 -4.33 0.29
CA ALA A 450 4.53 -5.57 0.21
C ALA A 450 3.98 -6.66 1.15
N LEU A 451 3.66 -6.28 2.39
CA LEU A 451 3.11 -7.20 3.40
C LEU A 451 1.73 -7.75 2.99
N MET A 452 0.89 -6.90 2.39
CA MET A 452 -0.44 -7.28 1.90
C MET A 452 -0.42 -7.81 0.46
N GLU A 453 0.76 -7.92 -0.17
CA GLU A 453 0.95 -8.44 -1.54
C GLU A 453 0.12 -7.70 -2.59
N LEU A 454 0.06 -6.37 -2.50
CA LEU A 454 -0.76 -5.53 -3.36
C LEU A 454 0.01 -4.98 -4.57
N PRO A 455 -0.53 -5.06 -5.78
CA PRO A 455 0.18 -4.72 -7.02
C PRO A 455 0.20 -3.22 -7.32
N VAL A 456 0.52 -2.37 -6.36
CA VAL A 456 0.67 -0.92 -6.55
C VAL A 456 1.92 -0.63 -7.39
N LYS A 457 1.84 0.34 -8.31
CA LYS A 457 2.95 0.78 -9.17
C LYS A 457 3.50 2.09 -8.64
N PHE A 458 4.71 2.06 -8.08
CA PHE A 458 5.45 3.24 -7.64
C PHE A 458 6.35 3.71 -8.78
N VAL A 459 6.17 4.96 -9.22
CA VAL A 459 6.87 5.54 -10.38
C VAL A 459 7.73 6.70 -9.90
N TRP A 460 9.04 6.49 -9.87
CA TRP A 460 9.98 7.47 -9.34
C TRP A 460 10.93 7.98 -10.43
N SER A 461 10.80 9.23 -10.76
CA SER A 461 11.73 9.91 -11.65
C SER A 461 12.87 10.58 -10.88
N HIS A 462 13.85 11.19 -11.58
CA HIS A 462 15.01 11.82 -10.95
C HIS A 462 15.85 10.84 -10.16
N ASP A 463 16.32 9.81 -10.87
CA ASP A 463 16.87 8.56 -10.33
C ASP A 463 18.20 8.69 -9.57
N ALA A 464 18.97 9.78 -9.78
CA ALA A 464 20.31 9.94 -9.23
C ALA A 464 20.79 11.40 -9.25
N PHE A 465 22.08 11.65 -8.95
CA PHE A 465 22.71 12.97 -8.88
C PHE A 465 22.56 13.81 -10.17
N ARG A 466 22.25 13.21 -11.31
CA ARG A 466 21.96 13.92 -12.57
C ARG A 466 20.63 14.70 -12.56
N VAL A 467 19.97 14.80 -11.41
CA VAL A 467 18.98 15.82 -11.10
C VAL A 467 19.59 17.20 -11.33
N GLY A 468 20.85 17.38 -10.91
CA GLY A 468 21.68 18.51 -11.32
C GLY A 468 21.51 19.72 -10.43
N GLU A 469 20.94 20.80 -10.97
CA GLU A 469 20.92 22.12 -10.35
C GLU A 469 20.12 22.18 -9.05
N ASP A 470 19.14 21.29 -8.83
CA ASP A 470 18.36 21.20 -7.59
C ASP A 470 19.20 20.74 -6.39
N GLY A 471 20.28 20.01 -6.66
CA GLY A 471 21.31 19.66 -5.67
C GLY A 471 20.93 18.56 -4.68
N PRO A 472 21.69 18.44 -3.57
CA PRO A 472 21.68 17.28 -2.66
C PRO A 472 20.32 16.93 -2.08
N THR A 473 19.42 17.89 -1.89
CA THR A 473 18.08 17.65 -1.33
C THR A 473 17.16 16.90 -2.29
N HIS A 474 17.52 16.83 -3.58
CA HIS A 474 16.75 16.20 -4.65
C HIS A 474 17.50 15.06 -5.33
N GLU A 475 18.76 14.82 -4.95
CA GLU A 475 19.65 13.83 -5.54
C GLU A 475 19.67 12.55 -4.71
N PRO A 476 19.02 11.46 -5.17
CA PRO A 476 19.09 10.16 -4.48
C PRO A 476 20.52 9.61 -4.51
N VAL A 477 20.96 9.07 -3.38
CA VAL A 477 22.25 8.37 -3.24
C VAL A 477 22.05 7.01 -2.58
N GLU A 478 21.38 7.00 -1.41
CA GLU A 478 21.12 5.79 -0.63
C GLU A 478 19.78 5.12 -0.98
N GLN A 479 18.86 5.81 -1.66
CA GLN A 479 17.51 5.32 -1.91
C GLN A 479 17.48 4.02 -2.70
N GLU A 480 18.37 3.87 -3.71
CA GLU A 480 18.40 2.63 -4.48
C GLU A 480 18.85 1.44 -3.62
N ALA A 481 19.89 1.61 -2.79
CA ALA A 481 20.32 0.57 -1.86
C ALA A 481 19.20 0.16 -0.91
N GLN A 482 18.45 1.13 -0.38
CA GLN A 482 17.34 0.88 0.53
C GLN A 482 16.18 0.12 -0.13
N ILE A 483 15.77 0.47 -1.34
CA ILE A 483 14.67 -0.23 -2.02
C ILE A 483 15.11 -1.61 -2.51
N ARG A 484 16.39 -1.79 -2.87
CA ARG A 484 16.96 -3.10 -3.21
C ARG A 484 16.98 -4.06 -2.01
N LEU A 485 17.03 -3.56 -0.77
CA LEU A 485 16.84 -4.40 0.42
C LEU A 485 15.41 -4.97 0.49
N MET A 486 14.41 -4.17 0.12
CA MET A 486 13.02 -4.64 0.03
C MET A 486 12.84 -5.69 -1.09
N GLU A 487 13.58 -5.57 -2.19
CA GLU A 487 13.59 -6.57 -3.26
C GLU A 487 14.18 -7.92 -2.80
N LYS A 488 15.12 -7.89 -1.84
CA LYS A 488 15.74 -9.11 -1.26
C LYS A 488 14.90 -9.77 -0.17
N LEU A 489 13.91 -9.04 0.38
CA LEU A 489 12.97 -9.59 1.35
C LEU A 489 11.93 -10.45 0.63
N GLN A 490 11.72 -11.67 1.13
CA GLN A 490 10.63 -12.51 0.64
C GLN A 490 9.32 -12.19 1.39
N ASN A 491 8.21 -12.23 0.68
CA ASN A 491 6.89 -12.22 1.30
C ASN A 491 6.56 -13.60 1.92
N HIS A 492 5.40 -13.72 2.56
CA HIS A 492 5.01 -14.98 3.23
C HIS A 492 4.81 -16.16 2.25
N HIS A 493 4.62 -15.91 0.96
CA HIS A 493 4.52 -16.92 -0.09
C HIS A 493 5.86 -17.22 -0.80
N GLY A 494 6.97 -16.64 -0.31
CA GLY A 494 8.32 -16.89 -0.83
C GLY A 494 8.65 -16.16 -2.14
N ALA A 495 7.81 -15.20 -2.55
CA ALA A 495 8.10 -14.30 -3.67
C ALA A 495 8.86 -13.05 -3.18
N ASP A 496 9.44 -12.28 -4.13
CA ASP A 496 10.02 -10.97 -3.78
C ASP A 496 8.94 -10.05 -3.23
N SER A 497 9.21 -9.38 -2.12
CA SER A 497 8.22 -8.50 -1.50
C SER A 497 7.94 -7.25 -2.34
N VAL A 498 8.93 -6.78 -3.11
CA VAL A 498 8.84 -5.67 -4.06
C VAL A 498 9.62 -6.00 -5.31
N ARG A 499 9.07 -5.74 -6.48
CA ARG A 499 9.80 -5.78 -7.75
C ARG A 499 10.39 -4.40 -8.03
N VAL A 500 11.71 -4.32 -8.21
CA VAL A 500 12.39 -3.06 -8.50
C VAL A 500 12.96 -3.09 -9.92
N LEU A 501 12.64 -2.08 -10.72
CA LEU A 501 13.02 -1.96 -12.12
C LEU A 501 13.65 -0.58 -12.36
N ARG A 502 14.92 -0.55 -12.79
CA ARG A 502 15.63 0.67 -13.19
C ARG A 502 16.13 0.50 -14.62
N PRO A 503 15.28 0.86 -15.61
CA PRO A 503 15.58 0.67 -17.03
C PRO A 503 16.71 1.58 -17.50
N SER A 504 17.47 1.10 -18.48
CA SER A 504 18.71 1.74 -18.97
C SER A 504 18.50 2.54 -20.25
N ASP A 505 17.36 2.45 -20.91
CA ASP A 505 16.98 3.23 -22.08
C ASP A 505 15.45 3.21 -22.33
N VAL A 506 15.03 3.81 -23.42
CA VAL A 506 13.61 3.96 -23.75
C VAL A 506 12.90 2.65 -24.02
N GLU A 507 13.55 1.70 -24.64
CA GLU A 507 12.96 0.39 -24.96
C GLU A 507 12.86 -0.49 -23.69
N GLU A 508 13.90 -0.50 -22.85
CA GLU A 508 13.81 -1.15 -21.54
C GLU A 508 12.70 -0.54 -20.68
N THR A 509 12.42 0.77 -20.81
CA THR A 509 11.32 1.41 -20.08
C THR A 509 9.96 0.83 -20.49
N THR A 510 9.76 0.56 -21.78
CA THR A 510 8.54 -0.09 -22.26
C THR A 510 8.42 -1.51 -21.68
N ILE A 511 9.52 -2.26 -21.66
CA ILE A 511 9.57 -3.61 -21.07
C ILE A 511 9.31 -3.55 -19.55
N ALA A 512 9.92 -2.59 -18.86
CA ALA A 512 9.72 -2.42 -17.40
C ALA A 512 8.24 -2.14 -17.06
N TRP A 513 7.56 -1.30 -17.83
CA TRP A 513 6.13 -1.07 -17.67
C TRP A 513 5.29 -2.32 -17.96
N ARG A 514 5.61 -3.08 -19.02
CA ARG A 514 4.95 -4.36 -19.27
C ARG A 514 5.10 -5.29 -18.06
N MET A 515 6.31 -5.47 -17.57
CA MET A 515 6.59 -6.29 -16.39
C MET A 515 5.86 -5.79 -15.14
N ALA A 516 5.70 -4.48 -14.99
CA ALA A 516 4.94 -3.87 -13.91
C ALA A 516 3.45 -4.19 -14.03
N MET A 517 2.86 -4.09 -15.23
CA MET A 517 1.44 -4.36 -15.45
C MET A 517 1.10 -5.86 -15.34
N GLU A 518 2.03 -6.73 -15.73
CA GLU A 518 1.92 -8.19 -15.58
C GLU A 518 2.12 -8.67 -14.12
N ASN A 519 2.73 -7.85 -13.27
CA ASN A 519 2.90 -8.16 -11.85
C ASN A 519 1.62 -7.82 -11.07
N THR A 520 0.77 -8.81 -10.84
CA THR A 520 -0.54 -8.66 -10.19
C THR A 520 -0.56 -9.04 -8.70
N HIS A 521 0.60 -9.38 -8.11
CA HIS A 521 0.66 -9.93 -6.74
C HIS A 521 1.57 -9.16 -5.78
N THR A 522 2.48 -8.31 -6.28
CA THR A 522 3.39 -7.55 -5.43
C THR A 522 3.57 -6.13 -5.97
N PRO A 523 3.97 -5.17 -5.14
CA PRO A 523 4.24 -3.83 -5.62
C PRO A 523 5.44 -3.82 -6.58
N THR A 524 5.39 -2.90 -7.55
CA THR A 524 6.50 -2.67 -8.48
C THR A 524 6.99 -1.23 -8.37
N ALA A 525 8.30 -1.05 -8.22
CA ALA A 525 8.98 0.22 -8.25
C ALA A 525 9.68 0.43 -9.59
N LEU A 526 9.38 1.53 -10.27
CA LEU A 526 10.00 1.99 -11.51
C LEU A 526 10.88 3.21 -11.21
N ILE A 527 12.19 3.09 -11.42
CA ILE A 527 13.17 4.17 -11.15
C ILE A 527 13.65 4.73 -12.48
N LEU A 528 13.38 6.01 -12.75
CA LEU A 528 13.47 6.63 -14.07
C LEU A 528 14.38 7.86 -14.07
N SER A 529 15.22 7.99 -15.10
CA SER A 529 16.15 9.11 -15.25
C SER A 529 15.44 10.43 -15.54
N ARG A 530 16.02 11.53 -15.06
CA ARG A 530 15.65 12.91 -15.45
C ARG A 530 16.30 13.31 -16.78
N GLN A 531 17.58 13.04 -16.94
CA GLN A 531 18.37 13.38 -18.11
C GLN A 531 18.14 12.38 -19.24
N ASN A 532 18.41 12.83 -20.48
CA ASN A 532 18.42 11.93 -21.62
C ASN A 532 19.55 10.92 -21.52
N ILE A 533 19.30 9.71 -22.03
CA ILE A 533 20.23 8.59 -22.05
C ILE A 533 20.36 8.12 -23.49
N ASN A 534 21.57 7.80 -23.94
CA ASN A 534 21.76 7.15 -25.23
C ASN A 534 21.23 5.72 -25.19
N ASP A 535 20.52 5.31 -26.24
CA ASP A 535 20.01 3.95 -26.37
C ASP A 535 21.18 2.94 -26.40
N LEU A 536 20.95 1.78 -25.81
CA LEU A 536 21.94 0.73 -25.77
C LEU A 536 22.09 0.06 -27.15
N PRO A 537 23.28 -0.48 -27.47
CA PRO A 537 23.48 -1.21 -28.71
C PRO A 537 22.63 -2.48 -28.73
N ALA A 538 22.24 -2.90 -29.93
CA ALA A 538 21.59 -4.18 -30.15
C ALA A 538 22.57 -5.17 -30.79
N PRO A 539 22.42 -6.47 -30.56
CA PRO A 539 23.16 -7.50 -31.28
C PRO A 539 22.90 -7.40 -32.78
N GLU A 540 23.89 -7.84 -33.59
CA GLU A 540 23.76 -7.85 -35.05
C GLU A 540 22.48 -8.55 -35.52
N GLY A 541 21.74 -7.93 -36.41
CA GLY A 541 20.49 -8.44 -36.97
C GLY A 541 19.25 -8.24 -36.06
N LYS A 542 19.37 -7.57 -34.93
CA LYS A 542 18.23 -7.23 -34.07
C LYS A 542 18.07 -5.73 -33.92
N SER A 543 16.81 -5.28 -33.83
CA SER A 543 16.50 -3.92 -33.35
C SER A 543 16.74 -3.79 -31.84
N ARG A 544 16.88 -2.55 -31.34
CA ARG A 544 16.97 -2.32 -29.88
C ARG A 544 15.70 -2.78 -29.15
N LYS A 545 14.53 -2.59 -29.76
CA LYS A 545 13.23 -3.06 -29.22
C LYS A 545 13.23 -4.58 -28.99
N GLU A 546 13.73 -5.36 -29.96
CA GLU A 546 13.86 -6.82 -29.81
C GLU A 546 14.91 -7.21 -28.76
N ALA A 547 16.03 -6.48 -28.70
CA ALA A 547 17.08 -6.76 -27.73
C ALA A 547 16.65 -6.45 -26.29
N ALA A 548 15.80 -5.45 -26.09
CA ALA A 548 15.28 -5.04 -24.78
C ALA A 548 14.45 -6.13 -24.10
N GLU A 549 13.89 -7.09 -24.86
CA GLU A 549 13.14 -8.24 -24.31
C GLU A 549 13.99 -9.03 -23.27
N ALA A 550 15.30 -9.02 -23.40
CA ALA A 550 16.19 -9.69 -22.46
C ALA A 550 16.11 -9.12 -21.04
N ALA A 551 15.67 -7.86 -20.86
CA ALA A 551 15.48 -7.21 -19.57
C ALA A 551 14.44 -7.93 -18.68
N THR A 552 13.52 -8.70 -19.28
CA THR A 552 12.54 -9.53 -18.55
C THR A 552 13.18 -10.54 -17.61
N ARG A 553 14.45 -10.90 -17.86
CA ARG A 553 15.24 -11.81 -17.01
C ARG A 553 15.91 -11.11 -15.82
N GLY A 554 15.75 -9.79 -15.69
CA GLY A 554 16.29 -8.98 -14.60
C GLY A 554 17.76 -8.59 -14.72
N GLY A 555 18.54 -9.34 -15.49
CA GLY A 555 19.94 -9.05 -15.86
C GLY A 555 20.29 -9.74 -17.15
N TYR A 556 21.00 -9.06 -18.05
CA TYR A 556 21.33 -9.60 -19.36
C TYR A 556 22.60 -8.99 -19.97
N ILE A 557 23.16 -9.64 -20.97
CA ILE A 557 24.35 -9.20 -21.69
C ILE A 557 23.94 -8.19 -22.78
N VAL A 558 24.40 -6.95 -22.64
CA VAL A 558 24.23 -5.87 -23.63
C VAL A 558 25.19 -6.05 -24.80
N LEU A 559 26.44 -6.41 -24.47
CA LEU A 559 27.54 -6.51 -25.41
C LEU A 559 28.59 -7.50 -24.86
N ARG A 560 29.19 -8.32 -25.73
CA ARG A 560 30.19 -9.31 -25.36
C ARG A 560 31.23 -9.52 -26.45
N ASP A 561 32.50 -9.40 -26.08
CA ASP A 561 33.63 -9.81 -26.91
C ASP A 561 33.95 -11.31 -26.70
N GLU A 562 34.67 -11.92 -27.63
CA GLU A 562 35.19 -13.26 -27.45
C GLU A 562 36.20 -13.32 -26.31
N ASN A 563 36.03 -14.26 -25.36
CA ASN A 563 36.88 -14.44 -24.20
C ASN A 563 37.13 -13.13 -23.41
N PRO A 564 36.10 -12.53 -22.81
CA PRO A 564 36.23 -11.27 -22.12
C PRO A 564 37.15 -11.35 -20.89
N GLU A 565 37.97 -10.32 -20.68
CA GLU A 565 38.91 -10.19 -19.56
C GLU A 565 38.27 -9.49 -18.36
N VAL A 566 37.18 -8.72 -18.61
CA VAL A 566 36.42 -7.99 -17.58
C VAL A 566 34.94 -7.96 -17.90
N VAL A 567 34.10 -7.99 -16.85
CA VAL A 567 32.66 -7.76 -16.97
C VAL A 567 32.32 -6.40 -16.35
N LEU A 568 31.69 -5.53 -17.10
CA LEU A 568 31.19 -4.22 -16.68
C LEU A 568 29.70 -4.33 -16.33
N ILE A 569 29.29 -3.87 -15.13
CA ILE A 569 27.97 -4.11 -14.58
C ILE A 569 27.36 -2.77 -14.15
N ALA A 570 26.15 -2.47 -14.60
CA ALA A 570 25.35 -1.33 -14.14
C ALA A 570 23.85 -1.56 -14.32
N ASN A 571 23.04 -0.60 -13.91
CA ASN A 571 21.64 -0.44 -14.25
C ASN A 571 21.35 1.03 -14.57
N GLY A 572 20.16 1.33 -15.09
CA GLY A 572 19.78 2.71 -15.41
C GLY A 572 20.76 3.40 -16.34
N SER A 573 20.91 4.70 -16.16
CA SER A 573 21.75 5.56 -17.03
C SER A 573 23.23 5.20 -17.04
N GLU A 574 23.74 4.50 -16.04
CA GLU A 574 25.15 4.14 -15.93
C GLU A 574 25.56 3.08 -16.97
N VAL A 575 24.61 2.30 -17.51
CA VAL A 575 24.88 1.32 -18.59
C VAL A 575 25.37 2.03 -19.86
N SER A 576 24.75 3.16 -20.23
CA SER A 576 25.19 3.98 -21.35
C SER A 576 26.62 4.51 -21.15
N THR A 577 26.96 4.98 -19.93
CA THR A 577 28.31 5.41 -19.58
C THR A 577 29.34 4.26 -19.71
N LEU A 578 28.95 3.04 -19.32
CA LEU A 578 29.81 1.85 -19.51
C LEU A 578 30.00 1.53 -20.99
N VAL A 579 28.97 1.63 -21.83
CA VAL A 579 29.09 1.41 -23.30
C VAL A 579 30.07 2.39 -23.93
N GLU A 580 30.01 3.66 -23.56
CA GLU A 580 30.94 4.68 -24.05
C GLU A 580 32.39 4.44 -23.54
N GLY A 581 32.58 4.08 -22.27
CA GLY A 581 33.88 3.71 -21.71
C GLY A 581 34.47 2.45 -22.33
N ALA A 582 33.62 1.48 -22.63
CA ALA A 582 34.00 0.25 -23.32
C ALA A 582 34.59 0.50 -24.71
N ALA A 583 34.12 1.51 -25.42
CA ALA A 583 34.69 1.90 -26.71
C ALA A 583 36.17 2.35 -26.61
N LEU A 584 36.54 2.98 -25.49
CA LEU A 584 37.93 3.37 -25.20
C LEU A 584 38.78 2.14 -24.83
N LEU A 585 38.26 1.25 -24.00
CA LEU A 585 38.95 0.03 -23.59
C LEU A 585 39.23 -0.90 -24.79
N ARG A 586 38.29 -1.03 -25.72
CA ARG A 586 38.46 -1.84 -26.94
C ARG A 586 39.52 -1.29 -27.88
N LYS A 587 39.71 0.05 -27.94
CA LYS A 587 40.81 0.65 -28.71
C LYS A 587 42.20 0.20 -28.20
N ASP A 588 42.32 -0.11 -26.89
CA ASP A 588 43.52 -0.66 -26.28
C ASP A 588 43.56 -2.22 -26.36
N GLY A 589 42.63 -2.84 -27.08
CA GLY A 589 42.58 -4.30 -27.24
C GLY A 589 42.01 -5.06 -26.06
N ILE A 590 41.44 -4.41 -25.06
CA ILE A 590 40.82 -5.05 -23.88
C ILE A 590 39.46 -5.62 -24.32
N ARG A 591 39.29 -6.93 -24.12
CA ARG A 591 38.05 -7.66 -24.40
C ARG A 591 37.16 -7.60 -23.17
N LEU A 592 35.89 -7.29 -23.36
CA LEU A 592 34.97 -7.04 -22.27
C LEU A 592 33.58 -7.58 -22.54
N GLN A 593 32.79 -7.64 -21.46
CA GLN A 593 31.37 -7.89 -21.51
C GLN A 593 30.65 -6.80 -20.72
N ILE A 594 29.55 -6.27 -21.24
CA ILE A 594 28.67 -5.32 -20.55
C ILE A 594 27.37 -6.02 -20.14
N VAL A 595 27.01 -5.87 -18.90
CA VAL A 595 25.78 -6.45 -18.32
C VAL A 595 24.92 -5.33 -17.74
N ALA A 596 23.67 -5.24 -18.22
CA ALA A 596 22.62 -4.45 -17.60
C ALA A 596 21.84 -5.31 -16.61
N VAL A 597 21.62 -4.77 -15.39
CA VAL A 597 20.84 -5.45 -14.34
C VAL A 597 19.70 -4.54 -13.87
N PRO A 598 18.66 -4.35 -14.68
CA PRO A 598 17.51 -3.50 -14.31
C PRO A 598 16.77 -3.99 -13.07
N SER A 599 16.82 -5.30 -12.76
CA SER A 599 16.23 -5.90 -11.55
C SER A 599 17.11 -7.01 -10.99
N GLU A 600 17.78 -6.74 -9.86
CA GLU A 600 18.63 -7.75 -9.22
C GLU A 600 17.80 -8.94 -8.70
N GLY A 601 16.62 -8.68 -8.11
CA GLY A 601 15.75 -9.74 -7.59
C GLY A 601 15.37 -10.74 -8.67
N LEU A 602 14.87 -10.27 -9.82
CA LEU A 602 14.53 -11.13 -10.94
C LEU A 602 15.74 -11.88 -11.52
N PHE A 603 16.90 -11.22 -11.59
CA PHE A 603 18.13 -11.87 -12.04
C PHE A 603 18.55 -13.01 -11.11
N ARG A 604 18.46 -12.81 -9.80
CA ARG A 604 18.78 -13.81 -8.77
C ARG A 604 17.86 -15.04 -8.80
N ARG A 605 16.64 -14.89 -9.35
CA ARG A 605 15.69 -16.00 -9.52
C ARG A 605 15.92 -16.81 -10.79
N GLN A 606 16.80 -16.36 -11.70
CA GLN A 606 17.16 -17.14 -12.87
C GLN A 606 17.97 -18.40 -12.48
N SER A 607 18.01 -19.39 -13.37
CA SER A 607 18.83 -20.57 -13.17
C SER A 607 20.30 -20.20 -12.92
N GLN A 608 21.02 -21.01 -12.17
CA GLN A 608 22.45 -20.79 -11.89
C GLN A 608 23.27 -20.76 -13.19
N ASP A 609 22.89 -21.55 -14.20
CA ASP A 609 23.54 -21.57 -15.50
C ASP A 609 23.40 -20.22 -16.20
N TYR A 610 22.20 -19.64 -16.19
CA TYR A 610 21.98 -18.31 -16.75
C TYR A 610 22.74 -17.22 -15.99
N GLN A 611 22.72 -17.27 -14.64
CA GLN A 611 23.50 -16.34 -13.85
C GLN A 611 25.00 -16.44 -14.13
N ASN A 612 25.53 -17.66 -14.33
CA ASN A 612 26.92 -17.90 -14.68
C ASN A 612 27.24 -17.48 -16.13
N GLU A 613 26.28 -17.58 -17.06
CA GLU A 613 26.43 -17.07 -18.44
C GLU A 613 26.56 -15.54 -18.43
N VAL A 614 25.68 -14.86 -17.69
CA VAL A 614 25.64 -13.39 -17.61
C VAL A 614 26.77 -12.84 -16.74
N LEU A 615 27.10 -13.50 -15.65
CA LEU A 615 28.18 -13.13 -14.73
C LEU A 615 29.16 -14.31 -14.55
N PRO A 616 30.06 -14.55 -15.52
CA PRO A 616 30.98 -15.67 -15.50
C PRO A 616 31.87 -15.64 -14.24
N ARG A 617 32.15 -16.82 -13.67
CA ARG A 617 33.07 -16.98 -12.55
C ARG A 617 34.52 -16.81 -13.02
N GLY A 618 35.34 -16.27 -12.16
CA GLY A 618 36.80 -16.12 -12.40
C GLY A 618 37.17 -14.91 -13.27
N ILE A 619 36.21 -14.19 -13.85
CA ILE A 619 36.45 -12.93 -14.57
C ILE A 619 36.27 -11.76 -13.61
N ARG A 620 37.20 -10.80 -13.63
CA ARG A 620 37.10 -9.56 -12.84
C ARG A 620 35.89 -8.77 -13.23
N ARG A 621 35.26 -8.08 -12.26
CA ARG A 621 34.03 -7.33 -12.48
C ARG A 621 34.23 -5.89 -12.05
N PHE A 622 33.76 -4.96 -12.88
CA PHE A 622 33.69 -3.54 -12.56
C PHE A 622 32.22 -3.10 -12.51
N GLY A 623 31.80 -2.53 -11.39
CA GLY A 623 30.46 -1.96 -11.20
C GLY A 623 30.47 -0.44 -11.31
N LEU A 624 29.45 0.15 -11.94
CA LEU A 624 29.19 1.58 -11.96
C LEU A 624 27.79 1.85 -11.45
N THR A 625 27.65 2.65 -10.38
CA THR A 625 26.35 3.05 -9.83
C THR A 625 26.36 4.52 -9.42
N ALA A 626 25.35 5.27 -9.78
CA ALA A 626 25.17 6.67 -9.34
C ALA A 626 24.69 6.78 -7.87
N GLY A 627 24.52 5.67 -7.17
CA GLY A 627 24.24 5.60 -5.74
C GLY A 627 25.44 5.06 -4.95
N LEU A 628 25.17 4.49 -3.77
CA LEU A 628 26.18 3.87 -2.92
C LEU A 628 26.75 2.60 -3.57
N PRO A 629 28.09 2.34 -3.47
CA PRO A 629 28.71 1.12 -4.00
C PRO A 629 28.08 -0.18 -3.52
N VAL A 630 27.51 -0.22 -2.32
CA VAL A 630 26.84 -1.39 -1.75
C VAL A 630 25.68 -1.89 -2.62
N THR A 631 25.10 -1.04 -3.43
CA THR A 631 24.01 -1.38 -4.38
C THR A 631 24.43 -2.50 -5.33
N LEU A 632 25.69 -2.51 -5.78
CA LEU A 632 26.22 -3.52 -6.71
C LEU A 632 27.14 -4.56 -6.06
N GLN A 633 27.42 -4.48 -4.75
CA GLN A 633 28.36 -5.35 -4.06
C GLN A 633 28.07 -6.84 -4.29
N GLY A 634 26.79 -7.23 -4.22
CA GLY A 634 26.39 -8.63 -4.44
C GLY A 634 26.57 -9.14 -5.87
N LEU A 635 26.64 -8.25 -6.85
CA LEU A 635 26.85 -8.60 -8.27
C LEU A 635 28.33 -8.60 -8.65
N VAL A 636 29.09 -7.66 -8.11
CA VAL A 636 30.53 -7.49 -8.41
C VAL A 636 31.38 -8.47 -7.63
N GLY A 637 31.13 -8.65 -6.33
CA GLY A 637 31.89 -9.53 -5.45
C GLY A 637 33.26 -8.95 -5.03
N ASP A 638 34.02 -9.72 -4.26
CA ASP A 638 35.23 -9.25 -3.58
C ASP A 638 36.43 -9.04 -4.53
N ASN A 639 36.47 -9.72 -5.67
CA ASN A 639 37.58 -9.62 -6.66
C ASN A 639 37.33 -8.53 -7.72
N GLY A 640 36.33 -7.67 -7.51
CA GLY A 640 36.00 -6.60 -8.42
C GLY A 640 36.26 -5.22 -7.83
N ALA A 641 35.81 -4.19 -8.56
CA ALA A 641 35.80 -2.81 -8.12
C ALA A 641 34.45 -2.17 -8.44
N ILE A 642 34.01 -1.25 -7.60
CA ILE A 642 32.77 -0.50 -7.82
C ILE A 642 33.08 0.98 -7.73
N TRP A 643 32.71 1.74 -8.75
CA TRP A 643 32.66 3.19 -8.69
C TRP A 643 31.23 3.63 -8.37
N GLY A 644 31.09 4.43 -7.34
CA GLY A 644 29.80 4.97 -6.88
C GLY A 644 30.01 6.19 -5.99
N LEU A 645 28.92 6.80 -5.55
CA LEU A 645 28.98 7.94 -4.63
C LEU A 645 29.20 7.45 -3.20
N SER A 646 30.06 8.15 -2.46
CA SER A 646 30.30 7.92 -1.02
C SER A 646 29.84 9.09 -0.15
N SER A 647 29.25 10.13 -0.77
CA SER A 647 28.75 11.34 -0.12
C SER A 647 27.48 11.80 -0.83
N PHE A 648 26.75 12.71 -0.22
CA PHE A 648 25.68 13.44 -0.91
C PHE A 648 26.20 14.15 -2.16
N GLY A 649 25.32 14.44 -3.11
CA GLY A 649 25.66 15.10 -4.36
C GLY A 649 25.88 16.62 -4.22
N PHE A 650 25.87 17.31 -5.34
CA PHE A 650 26.20 18.74 -5.41
C PHE A 650 25.30 19.45 -6.42
N SER A 651 24.98 20.73 -6.16
CA SER A 651 24.22 21.56 -7.10
C SER A 651 25.12 22.07 -8.24
N ALA A 652 24.92 21.56 -9.44
CA ALA A 652 25.55 22.04 -10.68
C ALA A 652 24.83 21.44 -11.90
N PRO A 653 25.03 21.95 -13.13
CA PRO A 653 24.60 21.28 -14.34
C PRO A 653 25.10 19.83 -14.37
N TYR A 654 24.24 18.87 -14.70
CA TYR A 654 24.54 17.43 -14.56
C TYR A 654 25.83 17.00 -15.28
N LYS A 655 26.17 17.61 -16.43
CA LYS A 655 27.43 17.32 -17.13
C LYS A 655 28.67 17.72 -16.32
N VAL A 656 28.59 18.81 -15.56
CA VAL A 656 29.65 19.21 -14.63
C VAL A 656 29.77 18.19 -13.49
N LEU A 657 28.63 17.70 -13.00
CA LEU A 657 28.62 16.65 -11.97
C LEU A 657 29.21 15.34 -12.51
N ASP A 658 28.89 14.93 -13.74
CA ASP A 658 29.50 13.77 -14.38
C ASP A 658 31.04 13.86 -14.38
N GLU A 659 31.58 15.01 -14.76
CA GLU A 659 33.04 15.25 -14.78
C GLU A 659 33.63 15.23 -13.35
N LYS A 660 33.01 15.95 -12.42
CA LYS A 660 33.53 16.12 -11.05
C LYS A 660 33.43 14.85 -10.21
N LEU A 661 32.38 14.06 -10.43
CA LEU A 661 32.12 12.82 -9.69
C LEU A 661 32.66 11.58 -10.40
N GLY A 662 33.25 11.72 -11.59
CA GLY A 662 33.90 10.62 -12.29
C GLY A 662 32.92 9.68 -13.04
N PHE A 663 31.77 10.18 -13.49
CA PHE A 663 30.83 9.38 -14.28
C PHE A 663 31.00 9.66 -15.78
N THR A 664 32.23 9.60 -16.24
CA THR A 664 32.62 9.81 -17.63
C THR A 664 33.25 8.57 -18.25
N PRO A 665 33.20 8.43 -19.60
CA PRO A 665 33.85 7.32 -20.31
C PRO A 665 35.36 7.20 -19.99
N ASP A 666 36.07 8.33 -19.88
CA ASP A 666 37.50 8.38 -19.54
C ASP A 666 37.78 7.86 -18.12
N HIS A 667 36.91 8.17 -17.18
CA HIS A 667 37.06 7.68 -15.81
C HIS A 667 36.81 6.18 -15.74
N VAL A 668 35.75 5.66 -16.41
CA VAL A 668 35.49 4.22 -16.54
C VAL A 668 36.72 3.50 -17.12
N TYR A 669 37.28 4.04 -18.20
CA TYR A 669 38.52 3.51 -18.82
C TYR A 669 39.66 3.42 -17.80
N LYS A 670 39.93 4.49 -17.06
CA LYS A 670 40.98 4.57 -16.06
C LYS A 670 40.80 3.52 -14.93
N GLU A 671 39.62 3.45 -14.37
CA GLU A 671 39.31 2.55 -13.24
C GLU A 671 39.36 1.07 -13.66
N VAL A 672 38.87 0.73 -14.85
CA VAL A 672 38.94 -0.63 -15.37
C VAL A 672 40.39 -1.02 -15.65
N LYS A 673 41.23 -0.15 -16.22
CA LYS A 673 42.69 -0.42 -16.39
C LYS A 673 43.39 -0.62 -15.05
N ALA A 674 43.05 0.19 -14.05
CA ALA A 674 43.60 0.02 -12.70
C ALA A 674 43.18 -1.32 -12.06
N LEU A 675 41.92 -1.77 -12.30
CA LEU A 675 41.45 -3.07 -11.86
C LEU A 675 42.24 -4.22 -12.54
N LEU A 676 42.47 -4.13 -13.85
CA LEU A 676 43.14 -5.18 -14.61
C LEU A 676 44.64 -5.27 -14.31
N SER A 677 45.27 -4.19 -13.82
CA SER A 677 46.69 -4.16 -13.46
C SER A 677 47.01 -4.72 -12.06
N LYS A 678 46.00 -4.92 -11.22
CA LYS A 678 46.11 -5.63 -9.91
C LYS A 678 46.09 -7.15 -10.10
#